data_75db4259cbf0b0aaf5998e990422b2a6
#
_entry.id   75db4259cbf0b0aaf5998e990422b2a6
#
_cell.length_a   1.000
_cell.length_b   1.000
_cell.length_c   1.000
_cell.angle_alpha   90.00
_cell.angle_beta   90.00
_cell.angle_gamma   90.00
#
_symmetry.space_group_name_H-M   'P 1'
#
loop_
_entity.id
_entity.type
_entity.pdbx_description
1 polymer ?
#
loop_
_entity_poly.entity_id
_entity_poly.type
_entity_poly.pdbx_seq_one_letter_code
_entity_poly.pdbx_strand_id
1 'polypeptide(L)'
;MGSADGSPACRALHLVTADPARATELADAALAAARAAADPDQETVALRALGLAAREQHNADHGLRHLRRARRVAEAAKLPVRAAEARMSLALVLAEAGQPQQALREIDAASPTLRGLPAARLQMQRALILDRLGRFDEAMAGYTDALAAFRRSGDRLWQARALTNRGVLHTYRGSLRQAEADLRAAEQGYAELDQELALAQVRHNLGFVLSRAGDIPGALRWYDLADQYFARTSRPAIALMDRGELLLGARLLPEARAAAEAALDAARAGRMGLYEAQARLMLAEVALAEADLPTASKQAQAAYRLFSRQNRPAWAALSRYVKLRASSPEDPAHLRQARSVARALAASSWPIPALDARLYAARVALDRALRSGRCPKAAGIAGELSAIRTASRGGPAQLRARAWHAEALRRIATGDTTGARRALNAGMVLLDRYQAALGATELRVMAGVYALDLASTGLRLAVAGGKARAVLRWSERWRAAALRLPPARPPDEAGLAADLAELRRTVDEANHTSAALGSTLLRRQRMIEERIRTRSWQASGTESGTASGISLDRVAVELADQTLVELIDIDGTLHIVVVHGGRFRTRALGALAAVTDELQALRFALRRILTSRGTDDSRAAAATAARFAVHQLDNLIFGAIQPWLGAGGLVLVPVGALHAMPWALLPTCAGRPVTVVPSASEWLTASARRRAAHPTTATPTHQRNPVLVAGPGLAYAEAEVQRLAGTLAPVKMLLGPDATAEAALAALDGAPLAHLAAHGRFRTDNPMFSHVRLADGPLTVYDLERLDCAPATVVLSACDVGLSAVHPGEELMGLSTALLQLGTATVLASVLPALDSAAQELMVEMHRRLATGDAPGLALAGAQAEFGAGLDAGTATAASFVCFGAG
;
A
#
# COMPACT_ATOMS: atom_id res chain seq x y z
N MET A 1 38.98 33.22 -30.05
CA MET A 1 38.05 33.59 -28.97
C MET A 1 38.20 32.60 -27.85
N GLY A 2 39.35 32.58 -27.18
CA GLY A 2 39.72 31.79 -26.06
C GLY A 2 39.99 32.72 -24.88
N SER A 3 39.59 32.33 -23.69
CA SER A 3 39.99 32.69 -22.34
C SER A 3 38.87 33.07 -21.37
N ALA A 4 37.59 33.17 -21.75
CA ALA A 4 36.51 33.49 -20.80
C ALA A 4 35.95 32.26 -20.03
N ASP A 5 36.17 31.05 -20.49
CA ASP A 5 35.56 29.81 -19.88
C ASP A 5 36.28 29.30 -18.62
N GLY A 6 37.50 29.78 -18.33
CA GLY A 6 38.31 29.33 -17.17
C GLY A 6 38.25 30.24 -15.95
N SER A 7 37.54 31.38 -15.99
CA SER A 7 37.53 32.32 -14.87
C SER A 7 36.85 31.72 -13.61
N PRO A 8 37.27 32.13 -12.39
CA PRO A 8 36.63 31.68 -11.15
C PRO A 8 35.12 31.94 -11.13
N ALA A 9 34.65 33.07 -11.69
CA ALA A 9 33.23 33.38 -11.78
C ALA A 9 32.47 32.44 -12.74
N CYS A 10 33.07 32.10 -13.89
CA CYS A 10 32.48 31.11 -14.79
C CYS A 10 32.46 29.70 -14.18
N ARG A 11 33.50 29.28 -13.48
CA ARG A 11 33.54 28.02 -12.75
C ARG A 11 32.44 27.93 -11.68
N ALA A 12 32.22 29.00 -10.91
CA ALA A 12 31.13 29.10 -9.96
C ALA A 12 29.77 28.93 -10.63
N LEU A 13 29.56 29.57 -11.78
CA LEU A 13 28.29 29.47 -12.56
C LEU A 13 28.02 28.05 -13.05
N HIS A 14 29.03 27.28 -13.43
CA HIS A 14 28.90 25.88 -13.84
C HIS A 14 28.57 24.95 -12.66
N LEU A 15 29.02 25.26 -11.46
CA LEU A 15 28.79 24.46 -10.25
C LEU A 15 27.41 24.65 -9.63
N VAL A 16 26.65 25.66 -10.03
CA VAL A 16 25.36 26.02 -9.38
C VAL A 16 24.39 24.82 -9.24
N THR A 17 24.31 23.93 -10.22
CA THR A 17 23.44 22.75 -10.19
C THR A 17 24.15 21.47 -9.76
N ALA A 18 25.46 21.49 -9.60
CA ALA A 18 26.24 20.38 -9.07
C ALA A 18 26.38 20.49 -7.54
N ASP A 19 26.85 21.63 -7.08
CA ASP A 19 27.07 21.94 -5.67
C ASP A 19 26.78 23.45 -5.42
N PRO A 20 25.56 23.83 -5.05
CA PRO A 20 25.17 25.22 -4.83
C PRO A 20 25.94 25.91 -3.69
N ALA A 21 26.36 25.17 -2.66
CA ALA A 21 27.12 25.71 -1.54
C ALA A 21 28.54 26.11 -1.98
N ARG A 22 29.23 25.21 -2.67
CA ARG A 22 30.52 25.44 -3.25
C ARG A 22 30.51 26.53 -4.32
N ALA A 23 29.45 26.58 -5.12
CA ALA A 23 29.21 27.64 -6.10
C ALA A 23 29.13 29.02 -5.43
N THR A 24 28.46 29.14 -4.27
CA THR A 24 28.35 30.37 -3.50
C THR A 24 29.72 30.82 -3.00
N GLU A 25 30.51 29.94 -2.38
CA GLU A 25 31.87 30.28 -1.90
C GLU A 25 32.76 30.79 -3.01
N LEU A 26 32.79 30.09 -4.14
CA LEU A 26 33.61 30.48 -5.29
C LEU A 26 33.14 31.79 -5.93
N ALA A 27 31.82 32.03 -6.00
CA ALA A 27 31.25 33.23 -6.55
C ALA A 27 31.51 34.47 -5.64
N ASP A 28 31.47 34.32 -4.32
CA ASP A 28 31.81 35.39 -3.39
C ASP A 28 33.28 35.78 -3.51
N ALA A 29 34.18 34.82 -3.57
CA ALA A 29 35.62 35.08 -3.80
C ALA A 29 35.85 35.75 -5.16
N ALA A 30 35.20 35.27 -6.21
CA ALA A 30 35.29 35.87 -7.56
C ALA A 30 34.72 37.28 -7.60
N LEU A 31 33.62 37.55 -6.88
CA LEU A 31 33.01 38.88 -6.76
C LEU A 31 33.97 39.87 -6.06
N ALA A 32 34.61 39.44 -4.99
CA ALA A 32 35.62 40.27 -4.26
C ALA A 32 36.80 40.61 -5.18
N ALA A 33 37.33 39.60 -5.91
CA ALA A 33 38.44 39.83 -6.84
C ALA A 33 38.07 40.75 -8.00
N ALA A 34 36.87 40.56 -8.62
CA ALA A 34 36.37 41.37 -9.72
C ALA A 34 36.20 42.86 -9.31
N ARG A 35 35.73 43.13 -8.10
CA ARG A 35 35.60 44.47 -7.55
C ARG A 35 36.94 45.11 -7.31
N ALA A 36 37.91 44.37 -6.75
CA ALA A 36 39.28 44.88 -6.53
C ALA A 36 39.98 45.21 -7.87
N ALA A 37 39.70 44.43 -8.90
CA ALA A 37 40.23 44.66 -10.26
C ALA A 37 39.42 45.68 -11.10
N ALA A 38 38.33 46.22 -10.56
CA ALA A 38 37.35 47.05 -11.29
C ALA A 38 36.88 46.43 -12.60
N ASP A 39 36.65 45.09 -12.60
CA ASP A 39 36.19 44.30 -13.76
C ASP A 39 34.67 44.06 -13.70
N PRO A 40 33.84 44.90 -14.37
CA PRO A 40 32.39 44.76 -14.35
C PRO A 40 31.87 43.52 -15.11
N ASP A 41 32.65 42.95 -16.03
CA ASP A 41 32.31 41.71 -16.73
C ASP A 41 32.30 40.56 -15.75
N GLN A 42 33.40 40.33 -15.03
CA GLN A 42 33.51 39.27 -14.02
C GLN A 42 32.61 39.55 -12.81
N GLU A 43 32.42 40.83 -12.38
CA GLU A 43 31.45 41.17 -11.33
C GLU A 43 30.03 40.71 -11.72
N THR A 44 29.62 40.91 -12.97
CA THR A 44 28.32 40.53 -13.46
C THR A 44 28.15 39.00 -13.45
N VAL A 45 29.17 38.23 -13.90
CA VAL A 45 29.13 36.78 -13.91
C VAL A 45 29.07 36.19 -12.49
N ALA A 46 29.89 36.74 -11.57
CA ALA A 46 29.90 36.31 -10.15
C ALA A 46 28.54 36.59 -9.49
N LEU A 47 27.95 37.75 -9.68
CA LEU A 47 26.62 38.10 -9.15
C LEU A 47 25.52 37.20 -9.73
N ARG A 48 25.64 36.79 -11.00
CA ARG A 48 24.71 35.79 -11.60
C ARG A 48 24.85 34.45 -10.94
N ALA A 49 26.07 33.97 -10.69
CA ALA A 49 26.33 32.71 -10.00
C ALA A 49 25.71 32.72 -8.59
N LEU A 50 25.96 33.79 -7.80
CA LEU A 50 25.36 34.00 -6.47
C LEU A 50 23.82 33.99 -6.51
N GLY A 51 23.24 34.68 -7.49
CA GLY A 51 21.81 34.77 -7.64
C GLY A 51 21.15 33.41 -7.96
N LEU A 52 21.78 32.61 -8.81
CA LEU A 52 21.31 31.28 -9.17
C LEU A 52 21.59 30.24 -8.08
N ALA A 53 22.73 30.33 -7.36
CA ALA A 53 23.02 29.46 -6.21
C ALA A 53 22.02 29.72 -5.06
N ALA A 54 21.69 30.97 -4.78
CA ALA A 54 20.66 31.33 -3.80
C ALA A 54 19.29 30.77 -4.16
N ARG A 55 18.96 30.72 -5.46
CA ARG A 55 17.74 30.06 -5.95
C ARG A 55 17.72 28.58 -5.62
N GLU A 56 18.79 27.83 -5.92
CA GLU A 56 18.90 26.40 -5.63
C GLU A 56 18.83 26.11 -4.11
N GLN A 57 19.27 27.08 -3.30
CA GLN A 57 19.18 27.05 -1.84
C GLN A 57 17.82 27.56 -1.30
N HIS A 58 16.80 27.70 -2.16
CA HIS A 58 15.46 28.17 -1.82
C HIS A 58 15.37 29.59 -1.22
N ASN A 59 16.34 30.44 -1.50
CA ASN A 59 16.37 31.83 -1.06
C ASN A 59 16.14 32.81 -2.23
N ALA A 60 14.90 32.83 -2.74
CA ALA A 60 14.51 33.63 -3.89
C ALA A 60 14.78 35.13 -3.72
N ASP A 61 14.56 35.69 -2.51
CA ASP A 61 14.81 37.14 -2.25
C ASP A 61 16.28 37.52 -2.38
N HIS A 62 17.20 36.69 -1.89
CA HIS A 62 18.61 36.86 -2.10
C HIS A 62 18.96 36.74 -3.58
N GLY A 63 18.45 35.74 -4.25
CA GLY A 63 18.62 35.54 -5.70
C GLY A 63 18.23 36.78 -6.49
N LEU A 64 17.04 37.33 -6.24
CA LEU A 64 16.53 38.53 -6.91
C LEU A 64 17.41 39.76 -6.65
N ARG A 65 17.96 39.95 -5.42
CA ARG A 65 18.86 41.05 -5.11
C ARG A 65 20.16 41.00 -5.92
N HIS A 66 20.79 39.82 -5.96
CA HIS A 66 22.05 39.63 -6.70
C HIS A 66 21.83 39.80 -8.20
N LEU A 67 20.79 39.25 -8.77
CA LEU A 67 20.51 39.32 -10.22
C LEU A 67 20.10 40.72 -10.68
N ARG A 68 19.33 41.46 -9.86
CA ARG A 68 19.03 42.88 -10.14
C ARG A 68 20.31 43.73 -10.08
N ARG A 69 21.26 43.41 -9.18
CA ARG A 69 22.56 44.08 -9.13
C ARG A 69 23.40 43.69 -10.35
N ALA A 70 23.46 42.40 -10.72
CA ALA A 70 24.18 41.95 -11.92
C ALA A 70 23.73 42.72 -13.17
N ARG A 71 22.42 42.86 -13.36
CA ARG A 71 21.85 43.62 -14.47
C ARG A 71 22.30 45.08 -14.43
N ARG A 72 22.21 45.76 -13.28
CA ARG A 72 22.60 47.19 -13.15
C ARG A 72 24.09 47.42 -13.41
N VAL A 73 24.94 46.51 -12.93
CA VAL A 73 26.41 46.58 -13.20
C VAL A 73 26.68 46.46 -14.68
N ALA A 74 26.10 45.48 -15.36
CA ALA A 74 26.28 45.27 -16.78
C ALA A 74 25.71 46.43 -17.65
N GLU A 75 24.58 47.00 -17.27
CA GLU A 75 23.95 48.16 -17.96
C GLU A 75 24.83 49.42 -17.80
N ALA A 76 25.31 49.69 -16.60
CA ALA A 76 26.18 50.83 -16.32
C ALA A 76 27.54 50.75 -17.04
N ALA A 77 28.09 49.55 -17.13
CA ALA A 77 29.36 49.28 -17.86
C ALA A 77 29.18 49.13 -19.38
N LYS A 78 27.93 49.30 -19.91
CA LYS A 78 27.61 49.17 -21.34
C LYS A 78 28.01 47.79 -21.92
N LEU A 79 27.73 46.72 -21.15
CA LEU A 79 27.94 45.33 -21.52
C LEU A 79 26.61 44.66 -21.96
N PRO A 80 26.13 44.84 -23.20
CA PRO A 80 24.78 44.47 -23.58
C PRO A 80 24.52 42.96 -23.48
N VAL A 81 25.51 42.11 -23.81
CA VAL A 81 25.40 40.66 -23.74
C VAL A 81 25.28 40.21 -22.28
N ARG A 82 26.12 40.74 -21.38
CA ARG A 82 26.06 40.45 -19.96
C ARG A 82 24.78 40.95 -19.31
N ALA A 83 24.27 42.10 -19.71
CA ALA A 83 22.95 42.60 -19.25
C ALA A 83 21.82 41.68 -19.69
N ALA A 84 21.86 41.20 -20.94
CA ALA A 84 20.85 40.23 -21.46
C ALA A 84 20.95 38.88 -20.73
N GLU A 85 22.13 38.37 -20.45
CA GLU A 85 22.32 37.15 -19.66
C GLU A 85 21.85 37.32 -18.19
N ALA A 86 22.10 38.49 -17.57
CA ALA A 86 21.58 38.78 -16.22
C ALA A 86 20.05 38.86 -16.20
N ARG A 87 19.44 39.49 -17.22
CA ARG A 87 17.98 39.51 -17.41
C ARG A 87 17.39 38.10 -17.57
N MET A 88 18.05 37.25 -18.35
CA MET A 88 17.64 35.84 -18.52
C MET A 88 17.66 35.10 -17.18
N SER A 89 18.69 35.24 -16.36
CA SER A 89 18.77 34.62 -15.03
C SER A 89 17.76 35.23 -14.05
N LEU A 90 17.52 36.53 -14.11
CA LEU A 90 16.53 37.25 -13.30
C LEU A 90 15.09 36.75 -13.63
N ALA A 91 14.80 36.56 -14.91
CA ALA A 91 13.50 36.06 -15.34
C ALA A 91 13.17 34.68 -14.76
N LEU A 92 14.15 33.80 -14.66
CA LEU A 92 13.98 32.49 -14.07
C LEU A 92 13.53 32.58 -12.61
N VAL A 93 14.23 33.38 -11.81
CA VAL A 93 13.91 33.56 -10.38
C VAL A 93 12.60 34.32 -10.17
N LEU A 94 12.28 35.29 -11.02
CA LEU A 94 10.98 35.99 -11.01
C LEU A 94 9.81 35.03 -11.28
N ALA A 95 9.96 34.11 -12.22
CA ALA A 95 8.94 33.13 -12.54
C ALA A 95 8.66 32.21 -11.35
N GLU A 96 9.70 31.79 -10.63
CA GLU A 96 9.60 30.98 -9.42
C GLU A 96 9.03 31.75 -8.24
N ALA A 97 9.32 33.03 -8.14
CA ALA A 97 8.75 33.94 -7.14
C ALA A 97 7.28 34.30 -7.42
N GLY A 98 6.63 33.70 -8.43
CA GLY A 98 5.22 33.93 -8.76
C GLY A 98 4.96 35.21 -9.59
N GLN A 99 5.98 35.74 -10.28
CA GLN A 99 5.91 36.95 -11.11
C GLN A 99 6.15 36.66 -12.62
N PRO A 100 5.42 35.69 -13.24
CA PRO A 100 5.75 35.19 -14.57
C PRO A 100 5.56 36.26 -15.70
N GLN A 101 4.65 37.22 -15.52
CA GLN A 101 4.48 38.32 -16.49
C GLN A 101 5.69 39.28 -16.48
N GLN A 102 6.27 39.52 -15.30
CA GLN A 102 7.49 40.32 -15.19
C GLN A 102 8.70 39.54 -15.77
N ALA A 103 8.74 38.23 -15.52
CA ALA A 103 9.74 37.34 -16.10
C ALA A 103 9.74 37.39 -17.63
N LEU A 104 8.58 37.33 -18.28
CA LEU A 104 8.46 37.46 -19.74
C LEU A 104 8.98 38.80 -20.24
N ARG A 105 8.71 39.89 -19.55
CA ARG A 105 9.25 41.23 -19.94
C ARG A 105 10.77 41.27 -19.91
N GLU A 106 11.41 40.63 -18.94
CA GLU A 106 12.88 40.54 -18.87
C GLU A 106 13.46 39.68 -20.02
N ILE A 107 12.76 38.56 -20.38
CA ILE A 107 13.13 37.68 -21.49
C ILE A 107 13.00 38.44 -22.84
N ASP A 108 11.89 39.11 -23.06
CA ASP A 108 11.64 39.85 -24.30
C ASP A 108 12.65 41.00 -24.46
N ALA A 109 13.04 41.66 -23.38
CA ALA A 109 14.09 42.68 -23.37
C ALA A 109 15.51 42.16 -23.65
N ALA A 110 15.80 40.90 -23.30
CA ALA A 110 17.07 40.24 -23.58
C ALA A 110 17.18 39.66 -24.99
N SER A 111 16.03 39.30 -25.60
CA SER A 111 15.95 38.56 -26.88
C SER A 111 16.68 39.25 -28.05
N PRO A 112 16.57 40.55 -28.28
CA PRO A 112 17.23 41.20 -29.43
C PRO A 112 18.78 41.15 -29.40
N THR A 113 19.36 40.95 -28.23
CA THR A 113 20.82 41.03 -28.03
C THR A 113 21.53 39.68 -28.18
N LEU A 114 20.86 38.60 -27.79
CA LEU A 114 21.49 37.27 -27.75
C LEU A 114 21.39 36.57 -29.13
N ARG A 115 22.47 35.88 -29.51
CA ARG A 115 22.57 35.11 -30.76
C ARG A 115 23.19 33.74 -30.48
N GLY A 116 22.97 32.80 -31.39
CA GLY A 116 23.52 31.46 -31.33
C GLY A 116 23.08 30.70 -30.07
N LEU A 117 24.00 30.10 -29.36
CA LEU A 117 23.74 29.29 -28.18
C LEU A 117 23.08 30.07 -27.01
N PRO A 118 23.51 31.30 -26.65
CA PRO A 118 22.78 32.10 -25.67
C PRO A 118 21.32 32.42 -26.06
N ALA A 119 20.98 32.58 -27.34
CA ALA A 119 19.61 32.75 -27.75
C ALA A 119 18.79 31.46 -27.59
N ALA A 120 19.37 30.27 -27.84
CA ALA A 120 18.71 28.99 -27.58
C ALA A 120 18.44 28.76 -26.08
N ARG A 121 19.39 29.18 -25.22
CA ARG A 121 19.20 29.13 -23.73
C ARG A 121 18.09 30.08 -23.28
N LEU A 122 18.01 31.26 -23.85
CA LEU A 122 16.91 32.20 -23.64
C LEU A 122 15.57 31.63 -24.04
N GLN A 123 15.51 31.02 -25.25
CA GLN A 123 14.28 30.39 -25.77
C GLN A 123 13.77 29.27 -24.86
N MET A 124 14.67 28.42 -24.34
CA MET A 124 14.32 27.39 -23.40
C MET A 124 13.73 27.97 -22.09
N GLN A 125 14.32 29.06 -21.58
CA GLN A 125 13.81 29.72 -20.38
C GLN A 125 12.47 30.43 -20.65
N ARG A 126 12.30 30.99 -21.82
CA ARG A 126 11.00 31.54 -22.26
C ARG A 126 9.92 30.44 -22.25
N ALA A 127 10.27 29.27 -22.78
CA ALA A 127 9.37 28.10 -22.75
C ALA A 127 9.00 27.70 -21.32
N LEU A 128 9.95 27.71 -20.38
CA LEU A 128 9.66 27.42 -18.97
C LEU A 128 8.68 28.42 -18.33
N ILE A 129 8.82 29.72 -18.68
CA ILE A 129 7.90 30.76 -18.18
C ILE A 129 6.50 30.59 -18.78
N LEU A 130 6.41 30.24 -20.08
CA LEU A 130 5.15 29.95 -20.77
C LEU A 130 4.44 28.74 -20.16
N ASP A 131 5.19 27.70 -19.81
CA ASP A 131 4.68 26.51 -19.12
C ASP A 131 4.03 26.91 -17.78
N ARG A 132 4.71 27.73 -16.98
CA ARG A 132 4.18 28.25 -15.71
C ARG A 132 2.94 29.15 -15.87
N LEU A 133 2.76 29.75 -17.03
CA LEU A 133 1.57 30.52 -17.42
C LEU A 133 0.44 29.65 -17.98
N GLY A 134 0.67 28.35 -18.15
CA GLY A 134 -0.30 27.42 -18.74
C GLY A 134 -0.36 27.47 -20.27
N ARG A 135 0.58 28.17 -20.95
CA ARG A 135 0.70 28.26 -22.41
C ARG A 135 1.48 27.07 -22.96
N PHE A 136 0.94 25.87 -22.72
CA PHE A 136 1.66 24.59 -22.90
C PHE A 136 2.11 24.29 -24.32
N ASP A 137 1.32 24.67 -25.34
CA ASP A 137 1.69 24.41 -26.75
C ASP A 137 2.90 25.27 -27.18
N GLU A 138 2.93 26.52 -26.76
CA GLU A 138 4.05 27.41 -27.03
C GLU A 138 5.30 27.00 -26.25
N ALA A 139 5.13 26.54 -25.01
CA ALA A 139 6.21 25.98 -24.21
C ALA A 139 6.82 24.73 -24.86
N MET A 140 5.98 23.82 -25.34
CA MET A 140 6.42 22.59 -26.03
C MET A 140 7.21 22.90 -27.30
N ALA A 141 6.75 23.83 -28.11
CA ALA A 141 7.47 24.29 -29.33
C ALA A 141 8.84 24.86 -28.93
N GLY A 142 8.88 25.78 -27.93
CA GLY A 142 10.11 26.41 -27.48
C GLY A 142 11.14 25.42 -26.92
N TYR A 143 10.72 24.41 -26.15
CA TYR A 143 11.62 23.33 -25.68
C TYR A 143 12.17 22.51 -26.84
N THR A 144 11.33 22.19 -27.84
CA THR A 144 11.74 21.37 -28.98
C THR A 144 12.76 22.10 -29.86
N ASP A 145 12.55 23.38 -30.13
CA ASP A 145 13.47 24.22 -30.91
C ASP A 145 14.80 24.41 -30.18
N ALA A 146 14.75 24.71 -28.88
CA ALA A 146 15.94 24.86 -28.05
C ALA A 146 16.75 23.54 -28.01
N LEU A 147 16.09 22.41 -27.82
CA LEU A 147 16.73 21.08 -27.81
C LEU A 147 17.44 20.79 -29.14
N ALA A 148 16.80 21.11 -30.29
CA ALA A 148 17.42 20.97 -31.62
C ALA A 148 18.70 21.84 -31.73
N ALA A 149 18.68 23.05 -31.19
CA ALA A 149 19.86 23.94 -31.17
C ALA A 149 20.97 23.38 -30.28
N PHE A 150 20.63 22.88 -29.08
CA PHE A 150 21.62 22.31 -28.16
C PHE A 150 22.27 21.04 -28.76
N ARG A 151 21.49 20.19 -29.43
CA ARG A 151 22.03 19.01 -30.13
C ARG A 151 23.04 19.38 -31.23
N ARG A 152 22.72 20.40 -32.02
CA ARG A 152 23.64 20.87 -33.07
C ARG A 152 24.94 21.47 -32.52
N SER A 153 24.87 22.11 -31.35
CA SER A 153 26.03 22.74 -30.72
C SER A 153 26.83 21.79 -29.80
N GLY A 154 26.34 20.57 -29.53
CA GLY A 154 26.95 19.65 -28.59
C GLY A 154 26.85 20.06 -27.10
N ASP A 155 25.98 21.02 -26.75
CA ASP A 155 25.82 21.47 -25.36
C ASP A 155 24.99 20.47 -24.54
N ARG A 156 25.67 19.44 -24.02
CA ARG A 156 25.05 18.32 -23.30
C ARG A 156 24.30 18.75 -22.04
N LEU A 157 24.80 19.74 -21.29
CA LEU A 157 24.14 20.19 -20.07
C LEU A 157 22.77 20.82 -20.36
N TRP A 158 22.72 21.70 -21.37
CA TRP A 158 21.47 22.34 -21.74
C TRP A 158 20.52 21.41 -22.49
N GLN A 159 21.04 20.37 -23.18
CA GLN A 159 20.20 19.28 -23.67
C GLN A 159 19.47 18.57 -22.54
N ALA A 160 20.18 18.17 -21.48
CA ALA A 160 19.60 17.51 -20.32
C ALA A 160 18.55 18.39 -19.61
N ARG A 161 18.83 19.69 -19.47
CA ARG A 161 17.87 20.67 -18.90
C ARG A 161 16.60 20.80 -19.75
N ALA A 162 16.73 20.89 -21.07
CA ALA A 162 15.58 21.00 -21.98
C ALA A 162 14.75 19.72 -21.98
N LEU A 163 15.40 18.55 -21.94
CA LEU A 163 14.74 17.25 -21.84
C LEU A 163 13.99 17.12 -20.51
N THR A 164 14.58 17.55 -19.39
CA THR A 164 13.91 17.54 -18.07
C THR A 164 12.64 18.38 -18.11
N ASN A 165 12.71 19.62 -18.58
CA ASN A 165 11.55 20.51 -18.58
C ASN A 165 10.46 20.01 -19.56
N ARG A 166 10.85 19.51 -20.75
CA ARG A 166 9.91 18.94 -21.70
C ARG A 166 9.26 17.66 -21.19
N GLY A 167 10.04 16.81 -20.51
CA GLY A 167 9.53 15.59 -19.87
C GLY A 167 8.51 15.88 -18.77
N VAL A 168 8.76 16.89 -17.92
CA VAL A 168 7.79 17.36 -16.92
C VAL A 168 6.52 17.88 -17.60
N LEU A 169 6.64 18.69 -18.66
CA LEU A 169 5.47 19.19 -19.41
C LEU A 169 4.67 18.04 -20.06
N HIS A 170 5.35 17.04 -20.62
CA HIS A 170 4.69 15.83 -21.13
C HIS A 170 3.91 15.10 -20.03
N THR A 171 4.42 15.05 -18.78
CA THR A 171 3.72 14.44 -17.64
C THR A 171 2.39 15.13 -17.36
N TYR A 172 2.40 16.47 -17.28
CA TYR A 172 1.17 17.25 -17.07
C TYR A 172 0.17 17.13 -18.21
N ARG A 173 0.63 16.90 -19.43
CA ARG A 173 -0.21 16.64 -20.62
C ARG A 173 -0.71 15.19 -20.71
N GLY A 174 -0.27 14.30 -19.83
CA GLY A 174 -0.62 12.88 -19.84
C GLY A 174 0.11 12.05 -20.90
N SER A 175 1.13 12.61 -21.58
CA SER A 175 1.99 11.91 -22.55
C SER A 175 3.11 11.17 -21.83
N LEU A 176 2.75 10.20 -20.96
CA LEU A 176 3.67 9.60 -19.99
C LEU A 176 4.85 8.85 -20.62
N ARG A 177 4.66 8.20 -21.79
CA ARG A 177 5.76 7.52 -22.51
C ARG A 177 6.83 8.49 -23.01
N GLN A 178 6.41 9.65 -23.55
CA GLN A 178 7.33 10.70 -23.99
C GLN A 178 8.02 11.35 -22.79
N ALA A 179 7.29 11.56 -21.70
CA ALA A 179 7.84 12.07 -20.45
C ALA A 179 8.98 11.19 -19.95
N GLU A 180 8.73 9.88 -19.84
CA GLU A 180 9.71 8.90 -19.37
C GLU A 180 10.95 8.86 -20.30
N ALA A 181 10.76 8.85 -21.62
CA ALA A 181 11.86 8.84 -22.58
C ALA A 181 12.75 10.08 -22.45
N ASP A 182 12.15 11.28 -22.36
CA ASP A 182 12.90 12.52 -22.16
C ASP A 182 13.66 12.55 -20.85
N LEU A 183 13.01 12.12 -19.74
CA LEU A 183 13.64 12.14 -18.41
C LEU A 183 14.74 11.09 -18.26
N ARG A 184 14.63 9.90 -18.88
CA ARG A 184 15.72 8.92 -18.92
C ARG A 184 16.93 9.44 -19.70
N ALA A 185 16.71 10.09 -20.83
CA ALA A 185 17.78 10.73 -21.60
C ALA A 185 18.45 11.88 -20.81
N ALA A 186 17.67 12.63 -20.03
CA ALA A 186 18.21 13.68 -19.14
C ALA A 186 19.00 13.08 -17.98
N GLU A 187 18.54 12.00 -17.37
CA GLU A 187 19.21 11.27 -16.27
C GLU A 187 20.59 10.80 -16.71
N GLN A 188 20.68 10.14 -17.86
CA GLN A 188 21.96 9.75 -18.44
C GLN A 188 22.88 10.94 -18.67
N GLY A 189 22.36 12.04 -19.25
CA GLY A 189 23.14 13.24 -19.52
C GLY A 189 23.69 13.91 -18.24
N TYR A 190 22.92 13.96 -17.15
CA TYR A 190 23.38 14.49 -15.87
C TYR A 190 24.38 13.56 -15.17
N ALA A 191 24.20 12.24 -15.28
CA ALA A 191 25.16 11.28 -14.74
C ALA A 191 26.52 11.39 -15.42
N GLU A 192 26.57 11.51 -16.78
CA GLU A 192 27.81 11.70 -17.54
C GLU A 192 28.52 13.04 -17.24
N LEU A 193 27.80 14.02 -16.71
CA LEU A 193 28.31 15.37 -16.40
C LEU A 193 28.55 15.62 -14.93
N ASP A 194 28.43 14.61 -14.07
CA ASP A 194 28.58 14.69 -12.60
C ASP A 194 27.72 15.80 -11.96
N GLN A 195 26.47 15.98 -12.47
CA GLN A 195 25.54 16.99 -11.96
C GLN A 195 24.63 16.39 -10.87
N GLU A 196 25.17 16.12 -9.69
CA GLU A 196 24.52 15.34 -8.63
C GLU A 196 23.13 15.86 -8.22
N LEU A 197 22.97 17.18 -8.00
CA LEU A 197 21.66 17.76 -7.64
C LEU A 197 20.65 17.62 -8.78
N ALA A 198 21.06 17.93 -10.01
CA ALA A 198 20.16 17.80 -11.18
C ALA A 198 19.81 16.34 -11.47
N LEU A 199 20.76 15.43 -11.23
CA LEU A 199 20.53 13.98 -11.30
C LEU A 199 19.48 13.52 -10.27
N ALA A 200 19.58 13.98 -9.03
CA ALA A 200 18.57 13.67 -8.02
C ALA A 200 17.18 14.23 -8.39
N GLN A 201 17.12 15.46 -8.90
CA GLN A 201 15.88 16.09 -9.33
C GLN A 201 15.22 15.34 -10.51
N VAL A 202 15.99 14.90 -11.51
CA VAL A 202 15.43 14.15 -12.65
C VAL A 202 14.99 12.74 -12.25
N ARG A 203 15.69 12.09 -11.33
CA ARG A 203 15.28 10.82 -10.74
C ARG A 203 13.97 10.96 -9.98
N HIS A 204 13.81 12.03 -9.21
CA HIS A 204 12.54 12.36 -8.57
C HIS A 204 11.41 12.54 -9.61
N ASN A 205 11.67 13.28 -10.71
CA ASN A 205 10.69 13.46 -11.79
C ASN A 205 10.33 12.14 -12.49
N LEU A 206 11.27 11.21 -12.65
CA LEU A 206 10.98 9.85 -13.14
C LEU A 206 10.04 9.10 -12.20
N GLY A 207 10.28 9.17 -10.88
CA GLY A 207 9.34 8.64 -9.89
C GLY A 207 7.94 9.23 -10.02
N PHE A 208 7.84 10.54 -10.22
CA PHE A 208 6.56 11.22 -10.42
C PHE A 208 5.83 10.77 -11.70
N VAL A 209 6.53 10.58 -12.83
CA VAL A 209 5.95 10.05 -14.08
C VAL A 209 5.38 8.65 -13.87
N LEU A 210 6.14 7.75 -13.23
CA LEU A 210 5.72 6.37 -12.99
C LEU A 210 4.55 6.31 -11.99
N SER A 211 4.54 7.18 -10.98
CA SER A 211 3.39 7.35 -10.09
C SER A 211 2.12 7.70 -10.87
N ARG A 212 2.22 8.63 -11.82
CA ARG A 212 1.09 9.01 -12.69
C ARG A 212 0.70 7.91 -13.69
N ALA A 213 1.64 7.05 -14.07
CA ALA A 213 1.39 5.86 -14.89
C ALA A 213 0.72 4.72 -14.10
N GLY A 214 0.78 4.77 -12.75
CA GLY A 214 0.27 3.74 -11.86
C GLY A 214 1.30 2.64 -11.54
N ASP A 215 2.54 2.81 -11.96
CA ASP A 215 3.66 1.93 -11.59
C ASP A 215 4.24 2.35 -10.22
N ILE A 216 3.59 1.88 -9.15
CA ILE A 216 4.00 2.18 -7.77
C ILE A 216 5.40 1.65 -7.46
N PRO A 217 5.74 0.37 -7.76
CA PRO A 217 7.08 -0.14 -7.51
C PRO A 217 8.17 0.64 -8.24
N GLY A 218 7.96 0.95 -9.51
CA GLY A 218 8.89 1.76 -10.31
C GLY A 218 9.06 3.17 -9.76
N ALA A 219 7.97 3.81 -9.34
CA ALA A 219 8.01 5.15 -8.74
C ALA A 219 8.81 5.16 -7.43
N LEU A 220 8.60 4.17 -6.55
CA LEU A 220 9.34 4.06 -5.30
C LEU A 220 10.84 3.89 -5.54
N ARG A 221 11.26 3.03 -6.49
CA ARG A 221 12.68 2.86 -6.84
C ARG A 221 13.35 4.18 -7.23
N TRP A 222 12.68 4.98 -8.07
CA TRP A 222 13.25 6.26 -8.50
C TRP A 222 13.27 7.32 -7.40
N TYR A 223 12.26 7.36 -6.53
CA TYR A 223 12.26 8.21 -5.35
C TYR A 223 13.38 7.83 -4.39
N ASP A 224 13.63 6.53 -4.16
CA ASP A 224 14.71 6.08 -3.28
C ASP A 224 16.09 6.45 -3.85
N LEU A 225 16.29 6.37 -5.19
CA LEU A 225 17.50 6.86 -5.83
C LEU A 225 17.71 8.37 -5.70
N ALA A 226 16.65 9.16 -5.76
CA ALA A 226 16.71 10.60 -5.50
C ALA A 226 17.01 10.91 -4.03
N ASP A 227 16.39 10.16 -3.12
CA ASP A 227 16.54 10.32 -1.68
C ASP A 227 17.96 10.04 -1.18
N GLN A 228 18.76 9.22 -1.87
CA GLN A 228 20.18 9.01 -1.56
C GLN A 228 20.98 10.32 -1.56
N TYR A 229 20.66 11.26 -2.46
CA TYR A 229 21.26 12.59 -2.47
C TYR A 229 20.60 13.51 -1.44
N PHE A 230 19.26 13.56 -1.40
CA PHE A 230 18.53 14.47 -0.53
C PHE A 230 18.74 14.19 0.97
N ALA A 231 19.03 12.94 1.35
CA ALA A 231 19.35 12.60 2.73
C ALA A 231 20.64 13.22 3.23
N ARG A 232 21.61 13.47 2.32
CA ARG A 232 22.91 14.10 2.64
C ARG A 232 22.87 15.65 2.67
N THR A 233 21.83 16.20 2.08
CA THR A 233 21.67 17.66 1.95
C THR A 233 20.42 18.15 2.69
N SER A 234 19.38 18.45 1.95
CA SER A 234 18.07 18.81 2.49
C SER A 234 17.00 18.30 1.54
N ARG A 235 16.09 17.46 2.06
CA ARG A 235 15.02 16.94 1.24
C ARG A 235 14.01 18.05 0.94
N PRO A 236 13.72 18.36 -0.36
CA PRO A 236 12.74 19.38 -0.72
C PRO A 236 11.35 19.02 -0.24
N ALA A 237 10.57 19.99 0.24
CA ALA A 237 9.17 19.76 0.66
C ALA A 237 8.31 19.16 -0.48
N ILE A 238 8.59 19.51 -1.74
CA ILE A 238 7.89 18.94 -2.90
C ILE A 238 8.17 17.45 -3.04
N ALA A 239 9.41 17.00 -2.83
CA ALA A 239 9.77 15.59 -2.91
C ALA A 239 9.07 14.75 -1.84
N LEU A 240 8.95 15.28 -0.63
CA LEU A 240 8.17 14.66 0.45
C LEU A 240 6.69 14.57 0.11
N MET A 241 6.12 15.60 -0.50
CA MET A 241 4.70 15.61 -0.89
C MET A 241 4.40 14.63 -2.02
N ASP A 242 5.21 14.60 -3.07
CA ASP A 242 5.00 13.68 -4.20
C ASP A 242 5.13 12.22 -3.77
N ARG A 243 6.11 11.91 -2.90
CA ARG A 243 6.22 10.59 -2.26
C ARG A 243 5.01 10.29 -1.37
N GLY A 244 4.57 11.25 -0.57
CA GLY A 244 3.39 11.12 0.28
C GLY A 244 2.10 10.90 -0.52
N GLU A 245 1.92 11.56 -1.67
CA GLU A 245 0.79 11.33 -2.58
C GLU A 245 0.80 9.89 -3.13
N LEU A 246 1.97 9.37 -3.51
CA LEU A 246 2.12 7.99 -3.95
C LEU A 246 1.74 7.00 -2.83
N LEU A 247 2.27 7.20 -1.61
CA LEU A 247 2.00 6.35 -0.45
C LEU A 247 0.51 6.39 -0.05
N LEU A 248 -0.13 7.55 -0.10
CA LEU A 248 -1.57 7.69 0.12
C LEU A 248 -2.38 6.93 -0.95
N GLY A 249 -1.97 7.03 -2.21
CA GLY A 249 -2.55 6.27 -3.32
C GLY A 249 -2.38 4.76 -3.17
N ALA A 250 -1.28 4.32 -2.59
CA ALA A 250 -1.02 2.92 -2.22
C ALA A 250 -1.70 2.48 -0.91
N ARG A 251 -2.37 3.40 -0.20
CA ARG A 251 -3.02 3.17 1.11
C ARG A 251 -2.04 2.84 2.25
N LEU A 252 -0.79 3.20 2.11
CA LEU A 252 0.24 3.16 3.15
C LEU A 252 0.10 4.43 4.03
N LEU A 253 -0.95 4.44 4.87
CA LEU A 253 -1.40 5.66 5.55
C LEU A 253 -0.42 6.18 6.61
N PRO A 254 0.22 5.33 7.44
CA PRO A 254 1.23 5.79 8.40
C PRO A 254 2.41 6.51 7.72
N GLU A 255 2.91 5.96 6.61
CA GLU A 255 4.03 6.51 5.86
C GLU A 255 3.63 7.78 5.10
N ALA A 256 2.41 7.80 4.53
CA ALA A 256 1.85 8.99 3.90
C ALA A 256 1.69 10.13 4.92
N ARG A 257 1.26 9.83 6.14
CA ARG A 257 1.17 10.80 7.24
C ARG A 257 2.55 11.34 7.61
N ALA A 258 3.53 10.48 7.84
CA ALA A 258 4.89 10.87 8.17
C ALA A 258 5.51 11.77 7.08
N ALA A 259 5.32 11.43 5.80
CA ALA A 259 5.78 12.24 4.68
C ALA A 259 5.09 13.62 4.64
N ALA A 260 3.79 13.69 4.90
CA ALA A 260 3.03 14.94 4.93
C ALA A 260 3.42 15.84 6.12
N GLU A 261 3.68 15.27 7.29
CA GLU A 261 4.19 15.99 8.48
C GLU A 261 5.58 16.54 8.23
N ALA A 262 6.50 15.73 7.71
CA ALA A 262 7.84 16.15 7.34
C ALA A 262 7.81 17.27 6.27
N ALA A 263 6.93 17.17 5.27
CA ALA A 263 6.73 18.21 4.28
C ALA A 263 6.21 19.51 4.90
N LEU A 264 5.29 19.43 5.87
CA LEU A 264 4.76 20.57 6.59
C LEU A 264 5.86 21.28 7.41
N ASP A 265 6.70 20.51 8.09
CA ASP A 265 7.79 21.05 8.90
C ASP A 265 8.87 21.69 8.01
N ALA A 266 9.25 21.05 6.91
CA ALA A 266 10.17 21.61 5.93
C ALA A 266 9.63 22.90 5.30
N ALA A 267 8.34 22.94 4.96
CA ALA A 267 7.69 24.12 4.40
C ALA A 267 7.64 25.30 5.39
N ARG A 268 7.43 25.03 6.67
CA ARG A 268 7.44 26.05 7.73
C ARG A 268 8.84 26.58 8.00
N ALA A 269 9.83 25.70 8.11
CA ALA A 269 11.23 26.08 8.30
C ALA A 269 11.72 26.97 7.15
N GLY A 270 11.37 26.64 5.92
CA GLY A 270 11.69 27.42 4.71
C GLY A 270 10.77 28.62 4.45
N ARG A 271 9.76 28.87 5.29
CA ARG A 271 8.72 29.93 5.09
C ARG A 271 8.02 29.82 3.72
N MET A 272 7.83 28.60 3.24
CA MET A 272 7.27 28.30 1.92
C MET A 272 5.75 28.14 2.03
N GLY A 273 5.01 29.23 2.11
CA GLY A 273 3.57 29.24 2.41
C GLY A 273 2.71 28.44 1.43
N LEU A 274 3.13 28.27 0.17
CA LEU A 274 2.43 27.42 -0.80
C LEU A 274 2.53 25.95 -0.39
N TYR A 275 3.73 25.48 -0.09
CA TYR A 275 3.97 24.10 0.30
C TYR A 275 3.37 23.77 1.68
N GLU A 276 3.30 24.75 2.60
CA GLU A 276 2.56 24.60 3.85
C GLU A 276 1.08 24.30 3.59
N ALA A 277 0.45 25.04 2.68
CA ALA A 277 -0.96 24.84 2.34
C ALA A 277 -1.19 23.45 1.69
N GLN A 278 -0.30 23.02 0.82
CA GLN A 278 -0.37 21.70 0.16
C GLN A 278 -0.14 20.54 1.15
N ALA A 279 0.85 20.64 2.03
CA ALA A 279 1.12 19.63 3.06
C ALA A 279 -0.07 19.48 4.04
N ARG A 280 -0.72 20.60 4.42
CA ARG A 280 -1.96 20.56 5.21
C ARG A 280 -3.11 19.88 4.48
N LEU A 281 -3.24 20.10 3.17
CA LEU A 281 -4.27 19.43 2.36
C LEU A 281 -4.00 17.94 2.30
N MET A 282 -2.76 17.52 2.11
CA MET A 282 -2.37 16.10 2.14
C MET A 282 -2.67 15.47 3.50
N LEU A 283 -2.34 16.13 4.62
CA LEU A 283 -2.71 15.66 5.95
C LEU A 283 -4.22 15.51 6.12
N ALA A 284 -5.02 16.38 5.50
CA ALA A 284 -6.47 16.25 5.50
C ALA A 284 -6.94 15.02 4.71
N GLU A 285 -6.31 14.72 3.58
CA GLU A 285 -6.62 13.54 2.76
C GLU A 285 -6.20 12.23 3.44
N VAL A 286 -5.06 12.21 4.12
CA VAL A 286 -4.62 11.08 4.94
C VAL A 286 -5.60 10.84 6.09
N ALA A 287 -5.94 11.88 6.86
CA ALA A 287 -6.90 11.78 7.96
C ALA A 287 -8.28 11.29 7.48
N LEU A 288 -8.72 11.76 6.30
CA LEU A 288 -9.96 11.28 5.68
C LEU A 288 -9.88 9.79 5.30
N ALA A 289 -8.71 9.34 4.88
CA ALA A 289 -8.46 7.94 4.52
C ALA A 289 -8.39 7.01 5.76
N GLU A 290 -7.98 7.56 6.90
CA GLU A 290 -7.98 6.91 8.22
C GLU A 290 -9.33 6.99 8.96
N ALA A 291 -10.34 7.63 8.34
CA ALA A 291 -11.64 7.92 8.94
C ALA A 291 -11.58 8.89 10.17
N ASP A 292 -10.48 9.62 10.35
CA ASP A 292 -10.37 10.71 11.34
C ASP A 292 -10.99 11.99 10.77
N LEU A 293 -12.34 12.05 10.77
CA LEU A 293 -13.11 13.14 10.18
C LEU A 293 -12.85 14.51 10.86
N PRO A 294 -12.67 14.61 12.18
CA PRO A 294 -12.34 15.86 12.85
C PRO A 294 -11.02 16.45 12.37
N THR A 295 -9.94 15.66 12.32
CA THR A 295 -8.62 16.09 11.82
C THR A 295 -8.67 16.44 10.34
N ALA A 296 -9.35 15.64 9.52
CA ALA A 296 -9.54 15.91 8.09
C ALA A 296 -10.21 17.28 7.86
N SER A 297 -11.30 17.57 8.58
CA SER A 297 -12.02 18.84 8.48
C SER A 297 -11.15 20.03 8.93
N LYS A 298 -10.41 19.89 10.05
CA LYS A 298 -9.52 20.91 10.60
C LYS A 298 -8.40 21.28 9.61
N GLN A 299 -7.69 20.29 9.10
CA GLN A 299 -6.58 20.51 8.18
C GLN A 299 -7.05 21.04 6.81
N ALA A 300 -8.15 20.51 6.27
CA ALA A 300 -8.76 21.01 5.03
C ALA A 300 -9.19 22.48 5.16
N GLN A 301 -9.77 22.88 6.30
CA GLN A 301 -10.16 24.28 6.55
C GLN A 301 -8.94 25.18 6.67
N ALA A 302 -7.83 24.72 7.28
CA ALA A 302 -6.59 25.48 7.36
C ALA A 302 -5.96 25.68 5.97
N ALA A 303 -5.88 24.62 5.16
CA ALA A 303 -5.44 24.67 3.77
C ALA A 303 -6.29 25.64 2.93
N TYR A 304 -7.62 25.57 3.04
CA TYR A 304 -8.54 26.48 2.35
C TYR A 304 -8.23 27.93 2.64
N ARG A 305 -8.01 28.30 3.92
CA ARG A 305 -7.70 29.69 4.32
C ARG A 305 -6.39 30.18 3.69
N LEU A 306 -5.37 29.33 3.67
CA LEU A 306 -4.06 29.66 3.08
C LEU A 306 -4.18 29.85 1.56
N PHE A 307 -4.79 28.92 0.84
CA PHE A 307 -4.98 29.02 -0.60
C PHE A 307 -5.85 30.19 -1.01
N SER A 308 -6.89 30.54 -0.21
CA SER A 308 -7.72 31.71 -0.45
C SER A 308 -6.92 33.01 -0.32
N ARG A 309 -6.05 33.13 0.70
CA ARG A 309 -5.13 34.29 0.85
C ARG A 309 -4.12 34.40 -0.28
N GLN A 310 -3.70 33.26 -0.84
CA GLN A 310 -2.77 33.18 -1.96
C GLN A 310 -3.41 33.37 -3.34
N ASN A 311 -4.73 33.64 -3.38
CA ASN A 311 -5.52 33.74 -4.62
C ASN A 311 -5.40 32.50 -5.52
N ARG A 312 -5.51 31.29 -4.94
CA ARG A 312 -5.43 30.01 -5.63
C ARG A 312 -6.78 29.29 -5.60
N PRO A 313 -7.73 29.64 -6.47
CA PRO A 313 -9.11 29.17 -6.40
C PRO A 313 -9.26 27.65 -6.63
N ALA A 314 -8.43 27.04 -7.46
CA ALA A 314 -8.45 25.60 -7.71
C ALA A 314 -8.12 24.80 -6.44
N TRP A 315 -7.02 25.16 -5.77
CA TRP A 315 -6.60 24.53 -4.52
C TRP A 315 -7.58 24.78 -3.36
N ALA A 316 -8.14 25.99 -3.30
CA ALA A 316 -9.19 26.33 -2.36
C ALA A 316 -10.46 25.47 -2.59
N ALA A 317 -10.84 25.23 -3.85
CA ALA A 317 -11.95 24.35 -4.19
C ALA A 317 -11.67 22.89 -3.80
N LEU A 318 -10.45 22.38 -4.04
CA LEU A 318 -10.03 21.04 -3.61
C LEU A 318 -10.07 20.88 -2.09
N SER A 319 -9.58 21.88 -1.35
CA SER A 319 -9.66 21.87 0.12
C SER A 319 -11.10 21.84 0.63
N ARG A 320 -12.02 22.56 -0.03
CA ARG A 320 -13.46 22.49 0.27
C ARG A 320 -14.04 21.12 -0.05
N TYR A 321 -13.56 20.46 -1.10
CA TYR A 321 -13.98 19.11 -1.46
C TYR A 321 -13.60 18.10 -0.38
N VAL A 322 -12.34 18.12 0.10
CA VAL A 322 -11.88 17.24 1.18
C VAL A 322 -12.67 17.51 2.47
N LYS A 323 -12.88 18.78 2.85
CA LYS A 323 -13.70 19.14 4.01
C LYS A 323 -15.13 18.62 3.89
N LEU A 324 -15.74 18.72 2.70
CA LEU A 324 -17.09 18.22 2.44
C LEU A 324 -17.18 16.70 2.63
N ARG A 325 -16.18 15.96 2.17
CA ARG A 325 -16.12 14.50 2.37
C ARG A 325 -15.99 14.11 3.84
N ALA A 326 -15.43 14.98 4.67
CA ALA A 326 -15.34 14.81 6.13
C ALA A 326 -16.61 15.24 6.89
N SER A 327 -17.67 15.69 6.22
CA SER A 327 -18.93 16.09 6.83
C SER A 327 -20.05 15.06 6.55
N SER A 328 -21.13 15.10 7.35
CA SER A 328 -22.25 14.15 7.19
C SER A 328 -22.96 14.33 5.84
N PRO A 329 -23.11 13.26 5.05
CA PRO A 329 -23.87 13.30 3.79
C PRO A 329 -25.37 13.49 4.00
N GLU A 330 -25.88 13.39 5.22
CA GLU A 330 -27.30 13.55 5.56
C GLU A 330 -27.72 15.00 5.65
N ASP A 331 -26.78 15.95 5.85
CA ASP A 331 -27.07 17.38 5.81
C ASP A 331 -27.79 17.74 4.51
N PRO A 332 -28.99 18.39 4.56
CA PRO A 332 -29.70 18.80 3.37
C PRO A 332 -28.90 19.70 2.41
N ALA A 333 -27.96 20.48 2.94
CA ALA A 333 -27.09 21.36 2.15
C ALA A 333 -25.94 20.58 1.45
N HIS A 334 -25.59 19.37 1.90
CA HIS A 334 -24.43 18.62 1.46
C HIS A 334 -24.39 18.40 -0.07
N LEU A 335 -25.50 17.96 -0.67
CA LEU A 335 -25.58 17.77 -2.13
C LEU A 335 -25.40 19.07 -2.92
N ARG A 336 -25.97 20.18 -2.43
CA ARG A 336 -25.78 21.51 -3.07
C ARG A 336 -24.31 21.93 -3.01
N GLN A 337 -23.66 21.72 -1.87
CA GLN A 337 -22.23 22.00 -1.68
C GLN A 337 -21.37 21.11 -2.58
N ALA A 338 -21.66 19.81 -2.68
CA ALA A 338 -20.96 18.88 -3.56
C ALA A 338 -21.00 19.32 -5.04
N ARG A 339 -22.18 19.71 -5.52
CA ARG A 339 -22.37 20.25 -6.87
C ARG A 339 -21.64 21.58 -7.09
N SER A 340 -21.64 22.47 -6.09
CA SER A 340 -20.92 23.74 -6.13
C SER A 340 -19.41 23.53 -6.26
N VAL A 341 -18.85 22.64 -5.45
CA VAL A 341 -17.41 22.32 -5.47
C VAL A 341 -17.03 21.63 -6.79
N ALA A 342 -17.83 20.69 -7.28
CA ALA A 342 -17.59 20.04 -8.57
C ALA A 342 -17.55 21.04 -9.75
N ARG A 343 -18.44 22.05 -9.74
CA ARG A 343 -18.42 23.14 -10.75
C ARG A 343 -17.17 24.02 -10.62
N ALA A 344 -16.77 24.37 -9.39
CA ALA A 344 -15.57 25.16 -9.15
C ALA A 344 -14.29 24.47 -9.63
N LEU A 345 -14.18 23.16 -9.37
CA LEU A 345 -13.05 22.35 -9.85
C LEU A 345 -13.07 22.19 -11.38
N ALA A 346 -14.25 22.04 -11.98
CA ALA A 346 -14.36 21.95 -13.44
C ALA A 346 -13.93 23.25 -14.15
N ALA A 347 -14.22 24.41 -13.55
CA ALA A 347 -13.80 25.71 -14.06
C ALA A 347 -12.29 25.96 -13.92
N SER A 348 -11.59 25.17 -13.13
CA SER A 348 -10.16 25.35 -12.81
C SER A 348 -9.21 24.56 -13.72
N SER A 349 -9.69 23.95 -14.78
CA SER A 349 -8.92 23.11 -15.72
C SER A 349 -8.22 21.90 -15.04
N TRP A 350 -8.74 21.43 -13.94
CA TRP A 350 -8.29 20.24 -13.23
C TRP A 350 -9.21 19.03 -13.49
N PRO A 351 -8.96 18.25 -14.55
CA PRO A 351 -9.91 17.25 -15.02
C PRO A 351 -10.15 16.13 -14.01
N ILE A 352 -9.10 15.64 -13.34
CA ILE A 352 -9.20 14.50 -12.42
C ILE A 352 -9.95 14.86 -11.13
N PRO A 353 -9.57 15.91 -10.35
CA PRO A 353 -10.33 16.32 -9.18
C PRO A 353 -11.77 16.76 -9.49
N ALA A 354 -11.98 17.42 -10.63
CA ALA A 354 -13.31 17.80 -11.08
C ALA A 354 -14.22 16.60 -11.32
N LEU A 355 -13.64 15.55 -11.92
CA LEU A 355 -14.34 14.32 -12.20
C LEU A 355 -14.66 13.55 -10.92
N ASP A 356 -13.71 13.42 -10.00
CA ASP A 356 -13.94 12.77 -8.70
C ASP A 356 -15.03 13.49 -7.89
N ALA A 357 -15.02 14.83 -7.85
CA ALA A 357 -16.06 15.60 -7.19
C ALA A 357 -17.47 15.46 -7.84
N ARG A 358 -17.53 15.34 -9.18
CA ARG A 358 -18.77 15.04 -9.89
C ARG A 358 -19.30 13.65 -9.59
N LEU A 359 -18.43 12.64 -9.54
CA LEU A 359 -18.77 11.27 -9.17
C LEU A 359 -19.30 11.23 -7.74
N TYR A 360 -18.66 11.95 -6.83
CA TYR A 360 -19.10 12.07 -5.45
C TYR A 360 -20.51 12.71 -5.35
N ALA A 361 -20.73 13.82 -6.04
CA ALA A 361 -22.04 14.48 -6.05
C ALA A 361 -23.13 13.57 -6.65
N ALA A 362 -22.81 12.84 -7.73
CA ALA A 362 -23.74 11.88 -8.34
C ALA A 362 -24.08 10.74 -7.37
N ARG A 363 -23.09 10.18 -6.65
CA ARG A 363 -23.29 9.12 -5.65
C ARG A 363 -24.20 9.61 -4.53
N VAL A 364 -23.92 10.77 -3.93
CA VAL A 364 -24.76 11.34 -2.87
C VAL A 364 -26.20 11.56 -3.34
N ALA A 365 -26.40 12.01 -4.58
CA ALA A 365 -27.73 12.20 -5.15
C ALA A 365 -28.47 10.87 -5.33
N LEU A 366 -27.78 9.84 -5.84
CA LEU A 366 -28.33 8.48 -6.05
C LEU A 366 -28.68 7.81 -4.73
N ASP A 367 -27.81 7.84 -3.74
CA ASP A 367 -28.04 7.24 -2.42
C ASP A 367 -29.26 7.90 -1.72
N ARG A 368 -29.43 9.23 -1.86
CA ARG A 368 -30.62 9.92 -1.34
C ARG A 368 -31.90 9.52 -2.07
N ALA A 369 -31.84 9.41 -3.40
CA ALA A 369 -33.00 9.00 -4.21
C ALA A 369 -33.44 7.58 -3.88
N LEU A 370 -32.49 6.63 -3.76
CA LEU A 370 -32.75 5.24 -3.39
C LEU A 370 -33.38 5.13 -1.99
N ARG A 371 -32.84 5.86 -1.00
CA ARG A 371 -33.40 5.88 0.38
C ARG A 371 -34.78 6.49 0.46
N SER A 372 -35.08 7.49 -0.37
CA SER A 372 -36.38 8.17 -0.37
C SER A 372 -37.45 7.50 -1.21
N GLY A 373 -37.15 6.36 -1.88
CA GLY A 373 -38.05 5.68 -2.82
C GLY A 373 -38.43 6.51 -4.06
N ARG A 374 -37.80 7.66 -4.28
CA ARG A 374 -38.09 8.57 -5.41
C ARG A 374 -37.35 8.07 -6.66
N CYS A 375 -38.12 8.06 -7.78
CA CYS A 375 -37.52 7.67 -9.07
C CYS A 375 -36.35 8.59 -9.43
N PRO A 376 -35.13 8.06 -9.66
CA PRO A 376 -33.94 8.88 -9.91
C PRO A 376 -33.98 9.74 -11.17
N LYS A 377 -34.91 9.49 -12.11
CA LYS A 377 -35.12 10.33 -13.31
C LYS A 377 -35.40 11.81 -12.99
N ALA A 378 -35.97 12.10 -11.81
CA ALA A 378 -36.28 13.46 -11.36
C ALA A 378 -35.09 14.18 -10.70
N ALA A 379 -33.97 13.53 -10.42
CA ALA A 379 -32.87 14.07 -9.60
C ALA A 379 -31.80 14.84 -10.41
N GLY A 380 -31.99 15.08 -11.71
CA GLY A 380 -31.01 15.82 -12.53
C GLY A 380 -29.65 15.13 -12.75
N ILE A 381 -29.59 13.82 -12.55
CA ILE A 381 -28.35 13.02 -12.56
C ILE A 381 -27.81 12.79 -14.00
N ALA A 382 -28.65 12.96 -15.04
CA ALA A 382 -28.28 12.65 -16.43
C ALA A 382 -27.11 13.50 -16.95
N GLY A 383 -27.00 14.77 -16.54
CA GLY A 383 -25.92 15.67 -16.96
C GLY A 383 -24.57 15.39 -16.28
N GLU A 384 -24.61 14.93 -15.01
CA GLU A 384 -23.40 14.58 -14.25
C GLU A 384 -22.80 13.25 -14.72
N LEU A 385 -23.63 12.40 -15.34
CA LEU A 385 -23.28 11.04 -15.73
C LEU A 385 -22.61 10.94 -17.11
N SER A 386 -22.72 11.95 -17.99
CA SER A 386 -21.96 11.98 -19.24
C SER A 386 -20.45 12.08 -19.00
N ALA A 387 -20.05 12.73 -17.90
CA ALA A 387 -18.66 12.80 -17.45
C ALA A 387 -18.11 11.43 -17.03
N ILE A 388 -18.97 10.51 -16.55
CA ILE A 388 -18.59 9.17 -16.07
C ILE A 388 -18.07 8.30 -17.22
N ARG A 389 -18.65 8.41 -18.41
CA ARG A 389 -18.18 7.66 -19.60
C ARG A 389 -16.76 8.03 -20.02
N THR A 390 -16.37 9.28 -19.84
CA THR A 390 -15.01 9.74 -20.17
C THR A 390 -14.02 9.20 -19.16
N ALA A 391 -14.38 9.18 -17.86
CA ALA A 391 -13.53 8.68 -16.78
C ALA A 391 -13.30 7.16 -16.83
N SER A 392 -14.24 6.38 -17.30
CA SER A 392 -14.07 4.92 -17.37
C SER A 392 -13.00 4.49 -18.38
N ARG A 393 -12.63 5.36 -19.32
CA ARG A 393 -11.70 5.05 -20.43
C ARG A 393 -10.26 5.49 -20.20
N GLY A 394 -10.00 6.42 -19.31
CA GLY A 394 -8.66 6.96 -19.04
C GLY A 394 -8.45 7.43 -17.61
N GLY A 395 -7.19 7.51 -17.18
CA GLY A 395 -6.79 7.93 -15.84
C GLY A 395 -6.44 6.78 -14.90
N PRO A 396 -6.11 7.10 -13.64
CA PRO A 396 -5.73 6.12 -12.62
C PRO A 396 -6.80 5.04 -12.40
N ALA A 397 -6.37 3.82 -12.06
CA ALA A 397 -7.26 2.66 -11.87
C ALA A 397 -8.38 2.95 -10.84
N GLN A 398 -8.04 3.65 -9.76
CA GLN A 398 -8.97 4.01 -8.68
C GLN A 398 -10.11 4.93 -9.20
N LEU A 399 -9.78 5.91 -10.04
CA LEU A 399 -10.77 6.81 -10.62
C LEU A 399 -11.69 6.08 -11.60
N ARG A 400 -11.11 5.22 -12.43
CA ARG A 400 -11.84 4.38 -13.39
C ARG A 400 -12.79 3.41 -12.67
N ALA A 401 -12.37 2.81 -11.55
CA ALA A 401 -13.21 1.96 -10.72
C ALA A 401 -14.42 2.73 -10.16
N ARG A 402 -14.21 3.94 -9.63
CA ARG A 402 -15.30 4.83 -9.19
C ARG A 402 -16.25 5.20 -10.32
N ALA A 403 -15.74 5.40 -11.54
CA ALA A 403 -16.58 5.66 -12.71
C ALA A 403 -17.46 4.45 -13.07
N TRP A 404 -16.92 3.23 -13.03
CA TRP A 404 -17.69 2.01 -13.22
C TRP A 404 -18.75 1.80 -12.14
N HIS A 405 -18.42 2.13 -10.87
CA HIS A 405 -19.39 2.11 -9.78
C HIS A 405 -20.53 3.09 -10.02
N ALA A 406 -20.22 4.33 -10.39
CA ALA A 406 -21.24 5.34 -10.70
C ALA A 406 -22.13 4.92 -11.89
N GLU A 407 -21.58 4.28 -12.93
CA GLU A 407 -22.36 3.71 -14.03
C GLU A 407 -23.29 2.59 -13.55
N ALA A 408 -22.83 1.74 -12.64
CA ALA A 408 -23.66 0.71 -12.03
C ALA A 408 -24.83 1.31 -11.25
N LEU A 409 -24.58 2.31 -10.39
CA LEU A 409 -25.62 3.00 -9.64
C LEU A 409 -26.65 3.66 -10.58
N ARG A 410 -26.18 4.28 -11.67
CA ARG A 410 -27.06 4.84 -12.69
C ARG A 410 -28.01 3.79 -13.27
N ARG A 411 -27.47 2.62 -13.62
CA ARG A 411 -28.24 1.52 -14.19
C ARG A 411 -29.24 0.94 -13.21
N ILE A 412 -28.87 0.80 -11.93
CA ILE A 412 -29.79 0.42 -10.84
C ILE A 412 -30.93 1.42 -10.79
N ALA A 413 -30.61 2.70 -10.82
CA ALA A 413 -31.59 3.78 -10.78
C ALA A 413 -32.57 3.78 -11.96
N THR A 414 -32.20 3.25 -13.11
CA THR A 414 -33.06 3.09 -14.31
C THR A 414 -33.68 1.71 -14.44
N GLY A 415 -33.49 0.82 -13.45
CA GLY A 415 -34.05 -0.55 -13.48
C GLY A 415 -33.24 -1.56 -14.32
N ASP A 416 -32.11 -1.14 -14.92
CA ASP A 416 -31.21 -2.04 -15.70
C ASP A 416 -30.25 -2.80 -14.78
N THR A 417 -30.78 -3.78 -14.04
CA THR A 417 -29.98 -4.61 -13.12
C THR A 417 -28.92 -5.46 -13.83
N THR A 418 -29.21 -5.91 -15.06
CA THR A 418 -28.26 -6.70 -15.87
C THR A 418 -27.09 -5.84 -16.32
N GLY A 419 -27.34 -4.65 -16.80
CA GLY A 419 -26.31 -3.67 -17.13
C GLY A 419 -25.50 -3.22 -15.92
N ALA A 420 -26.16 -3.04 -14.76
CA ALA A 420 -25.47 -2.71 -13.51
C ALA A 420 -24.44 -3.79 -13.14
N ARG A 421 -24.82 -5.08 -13.18
CA ARG A 421 -23.89 -6.19 -12.92
C ARG A 421 -22.70 -6.19 -13.90
N ARG A 422 -22.95 -5.89 -15.19
CA ARG A 422 -21.84 -5.76 -16.18
C ARG A 422 -20.88 -4.63 -15.85
N ALA A 423 -21.42 -3.47 -15.43
CA ALA A 423 -20.59 -2.33 -15.04
C ALA A 423 -19.74 -2.63 -13.78
N LEU A 424 -20.35 -3.26 -12.75
CA LEU A 424 -19.64 -3.70 -11.55
C LEU A 424 -18.51 -4.68 -11.89
N ASN A 425 -18.80 -5.69 -12.72
CA ASN A 425 -17.78 -6.65 -13.17
C ASN A 425 -16.61 -5.97 -13.94
N ALA A 426 -16.91 -4.99 -14.78
CA ALA A 426 -15.86 -4.25 -15.49
C ALA A 426 -14.94 -3.48 -14.52
N GLY A 427 -15.51 -2.87 -13.48
CA GLY A 427 -14.74 -2.24 -12.41
C GLY A 427 -13.88 -3.23 -11.63
N MET A 428 -14.42 -4.41 -11.29
CA MET A 428 -13.68 -5.46 -10.59
C MET A 428 -12.51 -6.00 -11.42
N VAL A 429 -12.71 -6.31 -12.71
CA VAL A 429 -11.64 -6.75 -13.62
C VAL A 429 -10.52 -5.72 -13.72
N LEU A 430 -10.86 -4.43 -13.73
CA LEU A 430 -9.88 -3.37 -13.72
C LEU A 430 -9.01 -3.40 -12.44
N LEU A 431 -9.65 -3.59 -11.29
CA LEU A 431 -8.94 -3.64 -10.00
C LEU A 431 -8.12 -4.92 -9.83
N ASP A 432 -8.59 -6.07 -10.34
CA ASP A 432 -7.79 -7.30 -10.38
C ASP A 432 -6.46 -7.08 -11.12
N ARG A 433 -6.51 -6.41 -12.28
CA ARG A 433 -5.30 -6.07 -13.04
C ARG A 433 -4.40 -5.10 -12.27
N TYR A 434 -5.00 -4.12 -11.59
CA TYR A 434 -4.25 -3.19 -10.75
C TYR A 434 -3.54 -3.89 -9.61
N GLN A 435 -4.21 -4.79 -8.86
CA GLN A 435 -3.59 -5.59 -7.80
C GLN A 435 -2.51 -6.53 -8.34
N ALA A 436 -2.72 -7.15 -9.51
CA ALA A 436 -1.73 -8.03 -10.13
C ALA A 436 -0.44 -7.30 -10.53
N ALA A 437 -0.52 -6.02 -10.92
CA ALA A 437 0.64 -5.19 -11.22
C ALA A 437 1.48 -4.84 -9.97
N LEU A 438 0.88 -4.91 -8.78
CA LEU A 438 1.58 -4.73 -7.50
C LEU A 438 2.28 -6.05 -7.13
N GLY A 439 3.56 -6.01 -6.83
CA GLY A 439 4.31 -7.22 -6.44
C GLY A 439 4.16 -7.56 -4.96
N ALA A 440 4.37 -6.56 -4.09
CA ALA A 440 4.36 -6.77 -2.65
C ALA A 440 2.97 -7.15 -2.12
N THR A 441 2.91 -8.16 -1.26
CA THR A 441 1.68 -8.63 -0.61
C THR A 441 0.98 -7.50 0.14
N GLU A 442 1.70 -6.67 0.87
CA GLU A 442 1.16 -5.53 1.60
C GLU A 442 0.44 -4.54 0.65
N LEU A 443 1.05 -4.19 -0.48
CA LEU A 443 0.44 -3.29 -1.47
C LEU A 443 -0.83 -3.88 -2.09
N ARG A 444 -0.85 -5.18 -2.38
CA ARG A 444 -2.00 -5.90 -2.93
C ARG A 444 -3.18 -5.88 -1.97
N VAL A 445 -2.93 -6.21 -0.71
CA VAL A 445 -3.94 -6.22 0.35
C VAL A 445 -4.51 -4.81 0.56
N MET A 446 -3.66 -3.81 0.66
CA MET A 446 -4.11 -2.41 0.83
C MET A 446 -4.92 -1.90 -0.37
N ALA A 447 -4.63 -2.38 -1.58
CA ALA A 447 -5.41 -2.02 -2.78
C ALA A 447 -6.83 -2.57 -2.79
N GLY A 448 -7.14 -3.59 -2.00
CA GLY A 448 -8.49 -4.18 -1.84
C GLY A 448 -9.56 -3.15 -1.46
N VAL A 449 -9.19 -2.08 -0.75
CA VAL A 449 -10.10 -1.00 -0.37
C VAL A 449 -10.83 -0.37 -1.56
N TYR A 450 -10.18 -0.33 -2.73
CA TYR A 450 -10.78 0.28 -3.92
C TYR A 450 -11.94 -0.53 -4.53
N ALA A 451 -12.06 -1.80 -4.16
CA ALA A 451 -13.14 -2.68 -4.59
C ALA A 451 -14.40 -2.60 -3.72
N LEU A 452 -14.33 -2.04 -2.50
CA LEU A 452 -15.41 -2.05 -1.51
C LEU A 452 -16.75 -1.54 -2.04
N ASP A 453 -16.77 -0.37 -2.67
CA ASP A 453 -18.01 0.24 -3.19
C ASP A 453 -18.67 -0.62 -4.29
N LEU A 454 -17.83 -1.23 -5.16
CA LEU A 454 -18.28 -2.13 -6.22
C LEU A 454 -18.84 -3.44 -5.64
N ALA A 455 -18.10 -4.00 -4.69
CA ALA A 455 -18.41 -5.27 -4.06
C ALA A 455 -19.70 -5.19 -3.24
N SER A 456 -19.83 -4.20 -2.35
CA SER A 456 -21.02 -4.03 -1.51
C SER A 456 -22.26 -3.77 -2.35
N THR A 457 -22.16 -2.97 -3.43
CA THR A 457 -23.28 -2.73 -4.35
C THR A 457 -23.70 -4.03 -5.06
N GLY A 458 -22.72 -4.84 -5.48
CA GLY A 458 -22.99 -6.11 -6.14
C GLY A 458 -23.59 -7.16 -5.21
N LEU A 459 -23.10 -7.24 -3.96
CA LEU A 459 -23.68 -8.11 -2.94
C LEU A 459 -25.13 -7.74 -2.62
N ARG A 460 -25.42 -6.44 -2.43
CA ARG A 460 -26.82 -5.98 -2.24
C ARG A 460 -27.74 -6.39 -3.39
N LEU A 461 -27.27 -6.23 -4.64
CA LEU A 461 -28.04 -6.69 -5.83
C LEU A 461 -28.20 -8.21 -5.88
N ALA A 462 -27.21 -8.97 -5.43
CA ALA A 462 -27.27 -10.42 -5.41
C ALA A 462 -28.25 -10.92 -4.35
N VAL A 463 -28.22 -10.35 -3.13
CA VAL A 463 -29.14 -10.68 -2.03
C VAL A 463 -30.57 -10.29 -2.38
N ALA A 464 -30.80 -9.08 -2.92
CA ALA A 464 -32.12 -8.64 -3.37
C ALA A 464 -32.70 -9.56 -4.45
N GLY A 465 -31.86 -10.24 -5.23
CA GLY A 465 -32.26 -11.24 -6.22
C GLY A 465 -32.59 -12.63 -5.63
N GLY A 466 -32.35 -12.88 -4.35
CA GLY A 466 -32.74 -14.11 -3.61
C GLY A 466 -32.04 -15.40 -4.04
N LYS A 467 -31.03 -15.35 -4.93
CA LYS A 467 -30.38 -16.55 -5.48
C LYS A 467 -29.02 -16.80 -4.78
N ALA A 468 -28.95 -17.83 -3.93
CA ALA A 468 -27.73 -18.18 -3.17
C ALA A 468 -26.49 -18.33 -4.06
N ARG A 469 -26.59 -18.94 -5.24
CA ARG A 469 -25.45 -19.04 -6.21
C ARG A 469 -24.96 -17.66 -6.68
N ALA A 470 -25.84 -16.68 -6.78
CA ALA A 470 -25.43 -15.32 -7.17
C ALA A 470 -24.74 -14.59 -6.01
N VAL A 471 -25.23 -14.79 -4.78
CA VAL A 471 -24.62 -14.22 -3.56
C VAL A 471 -23.21 -14.79 -3.40
N LEU A 472 -23.04 -16.12 -3.42
CA LEU A 472 -21.74 -16.78 -3.32
C LEU A 472 -20.76 -16.32 -4.41
N ARG A 473 -21.20 -16.33 -5.69
CA ARG A 473 -20.34 -15.87 -6.80
C ARG A 473 -19.88 -14.43 -6.62
N TRP A 474 -20.72 -13.58 -6.06
CA TRP A 474 -20.40 -12.18 -5.89
C TRP A 474 -19.51 -11.94 -4.66
N SER A 475 -19.74 -12.67 -3.56
CA SER A 475 -18.86 -12.66 -2.40
C SER A 475 -17.44 -13.11 -2.78
N GLU A 476 -17.32 -14.24 -3.43
CA GLU A 476 -16.05 -14.81 -3.89
C GLU A 476 -15.31 -13.93 -4.91
N ARG A 477 -16.02 -13.02 -5.57
CA ARG A 477 -15.41 -12.15 -6.60
C ARG A 477 -14.38 -11.18 -6.02
N TRP A 478 -14.58 -10.70 -4.80
CA TRP A 478 -13.74 -9.67 -4.19
C TRP A 478 -13.02 -10.14 -2.93
N ARG A 479 -13.48 -11.23 -2.33
CA ARG A 479 -12.92 -11.78 -1.09
C ARG A 479 -11.53 -12.35 -1.33
N ALA A 480 -10.56 -11.97 -0.48
CA ALA A 480 -9.20 -12.49 -0.48
C ALA A 480 -8.53 -12.48 -1.88
N ALA A 481 -8.71 -11.38 -2.64
CA ALA A 481 -8.24 -11.29 -4.01
C ALA A 481 -6.71 -11.35 -4.10
N ALA A 482 -6.00 -10.79 -3.10
CA ALA A 482 -4.54 -10.80 -3.02
C ALA A 482 -3.96 -12.22 -2.92
N LEU A 483 -4.65 -13.13 -2.23
CA LEU A 483 -4.20 -14.53 -2.06
C LEU A 483 -4.21 -15.35 -3.35
N ARG A 484 -4.99 -14.94 -4.35
CA ARG A 484 -5.03 -15.61 -5.66
C ARG A 484 -3.84 -15.26 -6.56
N LEU A 485 -3.03 -14.30 -6.15
CA LEU A 485 -1.86 -13.84 -6.90
C LEU A 485 -0.60 -14.43 -6.26
N PRO A 486 0.31 -15.02 -7.05
CA PRO A 486 1.58 -15.52 -6.51
C PRO A 486 2.38 -14.37 -5.91
N PRO A 487 3.13 -14.60 -4.82
CA PRO A 487 4.02 -13.60 -4.26
C PRO A 487 5.07 -13.21 -5.30
N ALA A 488 5.48 -11.95 -5.29
CA ALA A 488 6.54 -11.45 -6.16
C ALA A 488 7.77 -11.10 -5.33
N ARG A 489 8.94 -11.46 -5.84
CA ARG A 489 10.22 -11.20 -5.18
C ARG A 489 10.70 -9.79 -5.47
N PRO A 490 11.28 -9.07 -4.49
CA PRO A 490 11.86 -7.76 -4.71
C PRO A 490 13.10 -7.88 -5.63
N PRO A 491 13.46 -6.82 -6.38
CA PRO A 491 14.62 -6.83 -7.28
C PRO A 491 15.96 -7.06 -6.55
N ASP A 492 16.06 -6.67 -5.28
CA ASP A 492 17.25 -6.81 -4.44
C ASP A 492 17.01 -7.84 -3.32
N GLU A 493 16.94 -9.12 -3.71
CA GLU A 493 16.74 -10.23 -2.76
C GLU A 493 17.92 -10.39 -1.78
N ALA A 494 19.14 -10.13 -2.23
CA ALA A 494 20.34 -10.23 -1.38
C ALA A 494 20.34 -9.14 -0.30
N GLY A 495 19.95 -7.91 -0.66
CA GLY A 495 19.82 -6.82 0.30
C GLY A 495 18.67 -7.07 1.29
N LEU A 496 17.57 -7.65 0.86
CA LEU A 496 16.47 -8.06 1.75
C LEU A 496 16.94 -9.12 2.75
N ALA A 497 17.66 -10.14 2.28
CA ALA A 497 18.22 -11.19 3.14
C ALA A 497 19.18 -10.62 4.20
N ALA A 498 20.03 -9.66 3.82
CA ALA A 498 20.95 -9.01 4.73
C ALA A 498 20.20 -8.16 5.79
N ASP A 499 19.18 -7.41 5.40
CA ASP A 499 18.35 -6.63 6.31
C ASP A 499 17.57 -7.53 7.30
N LEU A 500 17.03 -8.67 6.85
CA LEU A 500 16.38 -9.66 7.71
C LEU A 500 17.35 -10.27 8.72
N ALA A 501 18.58 -10.60 8.29
CA ALA A 501 19.63 -11.07 9.18
C ALA A 501 20.05 -10.00 10.20
N GLU A 502 20.12 -8.73 9.82
CA GLU A 502 20.36 -7.60 10.74
C GLU A 502 19.21 -7.44 11.75
N LEU A 503 17.97 -7.58 11.29
CA LEU A 503 16.78 -7.54 12.16
C LEU A 503 16.86 -8.60 13.26
N ARG A 504 17.16 -9.86 12.88
CA ARG A 504 17.30 -10.98 13.83
C ARG A 504 18.33 -10.68 14.91
N ARG A 505 19.55 -10.25 14.51
CA ARG A 505 20.60 -9.87 15.46
C ARG A 505 20.18 -8.76 16.39
N THR A 506 19.53 -7.71 15.85
CA THR A 506 19.08 -6.55 16.64
C THR A 506 17.99 -6.92 17.65
N VAL A 507 17.07 -7.80 17.27
CA VAL A 507 15.99 -8.29 18.16
C VAL A 507 16.59 -9.21 19.25
N ASP A 508 17.53 -10.06 18.90
CA ASP A 508 18.20 -10.94 19.86
C ASP A 508 19.04 -10.13 20.86
N GLU A 509 19.84 -9.17 20.41
CA GLU A 509 20.56 -8.22 21.27
C GLU A 509 19.60 -7.48 22.24
N ALA A 510 18.43 -7.05 21.74
CA ALA A 510 17.44 -6.34 22.57
C ALA A 510 16.87 -7.23 23.70
N ASN A 511 16.70 -8.52 23.46
CA ASN A 511 16.21 -9.48 24.46
C ASN A 511 17.23 -9.76 25.58
N HIS A 512 18.53 -9.56 25.34
CA HIS A 512 19.61 -9.82 26.30
C HIS A 512 20.18 -8.57 26.97
N THR A 513 19.62 -7.38 26.66
CA THR A 513 20.20 -6.08 27.05
C THR A 513 19.34 -5.37 28.11
N SER A 514 19.98 -4.54 28.97
CA SER A 514 19.31 -3.74 30.00
C SER A 514 18.41 -2.63 29.41
N ALA A 515 17.40 -2.21 30.15
CA ALA A 515 16.37 -1.23 29.73
C ALA A 515 16.93 0.10 29.17
N ALA A 516 18.13 0.52 29.59
CA ALA A 516 18.72 1.79 29.15
C ALA A 516 19.19 1.76 27.68
N LEU A 517 19.75 0.65 27.21
CA LEU A 517 20.16 0.45 25.81
C LEU A 517 18.99 -0.02 24.93
N GLY A 518 17.91 -0.54 25.52
CA GLY A 518 16.73 -1.05 24.82
C GLY A 518 16.07 0.00 23.90
N SER A 519 16.05 1.28 24.30
CA SER A 519 15.47 2.36 23.48
C SER A 519 16.24 2.61 22.17
N THR A 520 17.56 2.40 22.17
CA THR A 520 18.40 2.55 20.96
C THR A 520 18.22 1.36 20.03
N LEU A 521 18.17 0.15 20.56
CA LEU A 521 17.92 -1.08 19.79
C LEU A 521 16.51 -1.08 19.18
N LEU A 522 15.50 -0.62 19.92
CA LEU A 522 14.14 -0.46 19.37
C LEU A 522 14.08 0.57 18.23
N ARG A 523 14.85 1.66 18.29
CA ARG A 523 14.95 2.60 17.17
C ARG A 523 15.65 1.95 15.98
N ARG A 524 16.75 1.23 16.21
CA ARG A 524 17.46 0.49 15.16
C ARG A 524 16.53 -0.54 14.50
N GLN A 525 15.80 -1.31 15.29
CA GLN A 525 14.81 -2.28 14.80
C GLN A 525 13.80 -1.62 13.86
N ARG A 526 13.18 -0.50 14.25
CA ARG A 526 12.23 0.22 13.41
C ARG A 526 12.84 0.69 12.09
N MET A 527 14.07 1.18 12.10
CA MET A 527 14.78 1.58 10.89
C MET A 527 15.04 0.40 9.94
N ILE A 528 15.38 -0.77 10.48
CA ILE A 528 15.58 -1.99 9.68
C ILE A 528 14.24 -2.48 9.12
N GLU A 529 13.19 -2.51 9.93
CA GLU A 529 11.83 -2.87 9.51
C GLU A 529 11.36 -1.96 8.36
N GLU A 530 11.61 -0.65 8.43
CA GLU A 530 11.29 0.30 7.36
C GLU A 530 12.08 0.01 6.06
N ARG A 531 13.37 -0.32 6.16
CA ARG A 531 14.18 -0.73 4.98
C ARG A 531 13.64 -2.00 4.33
N ILE A 532 13.30 -3.02 5.13
CA ILE A 532 12.72 -4.28 4.64
C ILE A 532 11.43 -3.99 3.87
N ARG A 533 10.53 -3.21 4.44
CA ARG A 533 9.27 -2.84 3.79
C ARG A 533 9.49 -2.10 2.48
N THR A 534 10.35 -1.08 2.50
CA THR A 534 10.64 -0.28 1.31
C THR A 534 11.20 -1.13 0.17
N ARG A 535 12.11 -2.08 0.47
CA ARG A 535 12.62 -3.03 -0.54
C ARG A 535 11.52 -3.94 -1.07
N SER A 536 10.67 -4.48 -0.20
CA SER A 536 9.55 -5.34 -0.61
C SER A 536 8.57 -4.61 -1.52
N TRP A 537 8.25 -3.35 -1.26
CA TRP A 537 7.35 -2.55 -2.11
C TRP A 537 7.86 -2.30 -3.53
N GLN A 538 9.17 -2.46 -3.76
CA GLN A 538 9.77 -2.34 -5.09
C GLN A 538 9.58 -3.60 -5.96
N ALA A 539 9.03 -4.68 -5.41
CA ALA A 539 8.69 -5.86 -6.17
C ALA A 539 7.61 -5.55 -7.20
N SER A 540 7.85 -5.92 -8.45
CA SER A 540 6.88 -5.77 -9.54
C SER A 540 6.04 -7.03 -9.67
N GLY A 541 4.73 -6.86 -9.85
CA GLY A 541 3.82 -7.97 -10.11
C GLY A 541 3.91 -8.47 -11.57
N THR A 542 3.19 -9.54 -11.87
CA THR A 542 3.08 -10.09 -13.23
C THR A 542 1.75 -9.66 -13.85
N GLU A 543 1.75 -9.19 -15.09
CA GLU A 543 0.51 -8.81 -15.80
C GLU A 543 -0.43 -9.99 -16.09
N SER A 544 0.02 -11.23 -15.89
CA SER A 544 -0.65 -12.47 -16.35
C SER A 544 -1.71 -13.04 -15.42
N GLY A 545 -2.06 -12.37 -14.32
CA GLY A 545 -2.97 -12.88 -13.30
C GLY A 545 -4.41 -12.34 -13.40
N THR A 546 -5.18 -12.62 -14.46
CA THR A 546 -6.63 -12.46 -14.35
C THR A 546 -7.19 -13.62 -13.55
N ALA A 547 -7.62 -13.35 -12.32
CA ALA A 547 -8.29 -14.34 -11.49
C ALA A 547 -9.52 -14.90 -12.23
N SER A 548 -9.44 -16.16 -12.61
CA SER A 548 -10.58 -16.88 -13.19
C SER A 548 -11.70 -16.92 -12.15
N GLY A 549 -12.92 -16.58 -12.54
CA GLY A 549 -14.05 -16.63 -11.62
C GLY A 549 -14.26 -18.05 -11.06
N ILE A 550 -14.72 -18.15 -9.81
CA ILE A 550 -14.97 -19.44 -9.16
C ILE A 550 -15.99 -20.29 -9.93
N SER A 551 -15.69 -21.56 -10.12
CA SER A 551 -16.65 -22.55 -10.62
C SER A 551 -17.46 -23.12 -9.46
N LEU A 552 -18.70 -22.64 -9.30
CA LEU A 552 -19.59 -23.10 -8.23
C LEU A 552 -19.98 -24.59 -8.37
N ASP A 553 -19.98 -25.13 -9.58
CA ASP A 553 -20.24 -26.54 -9.80
C ASP A 553 -19.03 -27.38 -9.32
N ARG A 554 -17.81 -26.93 -9.52
CA ARG A 554 -16.62 -27.58 -8.94
C ARG A 554 -16.64 -27.53 -7.41
N VAL A 555 -17.07 -26.41 -6.79
CA VAL A 555 -17.23 -26.35 -5.33
C VAL A 555 -18.21 -27.41 -4.86
N ALA A 556 -19.38 -27.52 -5.50
CA ALA A 556 -20.42 -28.48 -5.13
C ALA A 556 -19.94 -29.94 -5.26
N VAL A 557 -19.15 -30.24 -6.28
CA VAL A 557 -18.62 -31.62 -6.51
C VAL A 557 -17.49 -31.93 -5.52
N GLU A 558 -16.58 -30.95 -5.29
CA GLU A 558 -15.41 -31.15 -4.42
C GLU A 558 -15.78 -31.30 -2.94
N LEU A 559 -16.88 -30.67 -2.50
CA LEU A 559 -17.39 -30.80 -1.12
C LEU A 559 -17.77 -32.23 -0.75
N ALA A 560 -18.19 -33.05 -1.71
CA ALA A 560 -18.69 -34.42 -1.46
C ALA A 560 -19.74 -34.41 -0.33
N ASP A 561 -19.45 -35.00 0.83
CA ASP A 561 -20.29 -35.02 2.04
C ASP A 561 -20.09 -33.82 2.98
N GLN A 562 -19.06 -32.99 2.73
CA GLN A 562 -18.78 -31.79 3.53
C GLN A 562 -19.83 -30.70 3.27
N THR A 563 -19.90 -29.76 4.19
CA THR A 563 -20.75 -28.57 4.05
C THR A 563 -19.93 -27.32 4.04
N LEU A 564 -20.02 -26.51 2.98
CA LEU A 564 -19.47 -25.15 2.96
C LEU A 564 -20.46 -24.21 3.64
N VAL A 565 -19.94 -23.38 4.54
CA VAL A 565 -20.68 -22.33 5.26
C VAL A 565 -19.92 -21.02 5.08
N GLU A 566 -20.44 -20.12 4.24
CA GLU A 566 -19.84 -18.81 3.99
C GLU A 566 -20.63 -17.72 4.70
N LEU A 567 -19.96 -16.98 5.56
CA LEU A 567 -20.47 -15.81 6.28
C LEU A 567 -20.15 -14.53 5.50
N ILE A 568 -21.11 -13.63 5.38
CA ILE A 568 -20.99 -12.41 4.56
C ILE A 568 -21.57 -11.23 5.33
N ASP A 569 -20.79 -10.17 5.52
CA ASP A 569 -21.29 -8.90 6.04
C ASP A 569 -21.88 -8.05 4.92
N ILE A 570 -23.09 -7.58 5.10
CA ILE A 570 -23.74 -6.61 4.23
C ILE A 570 -24.35 -5.52 5.08
N ASP A 571 -23.69 -4.36 5.11
CA ASP A 571 -24.14 -3.19 5.86
C ASP A 571 -24.39 -3.49 7.37
N GLY A 572 -23.55 -4.32 8.00
CA GLY A 572 -23.66 -4.72 9.40
C GLY A 572 -24.66 -5.85 9.66
N THR A 573 -25.27 -6.40 8.63
CA THR A 573 -26.14 -7.58 8.72
C THR A 573 -25.36 -8.82 8.26
N LEU A 574 -25.28 -9.82 9.13
CA LEU A 574 -24.64 -11.10 8.82
C LEU A 574 -25.59 -11.94 7.95
N HIS A 575 -25.13 -12.26 6.76
CA HIS A 575 -25.74 -13.21 5.85
C HIS A 575 -24.94 -14.51 5.81
N ILE A 576 -25.59 -15.61 5.46
CA ILE A 576 -24.95 -16.90 5.34
C ILE A 576 -25.33 -17.55 4.00
N VAL A 577 -24.33 -18.19 3.38
CA VAL A 577 -24.56 -19.10 2.25
C VAL A 577 -24.09 -20.50 2.67
N VAL A 578 -24.94 -21.49 2.49
CA VAL A 578 -24.66 -22.90 2.77
C VAL A 578 -24.69 -23.68 1.48
N VAL A 579 -23.67 -24.50 1.24
CA VAL A 579 -23.61 -25.45 0.11
C VAL A 579 -23.41 -26.84 0.67
N HIS A 580 -24.41 -27.72 0.45
CA HIS A 580 -24.38 -29.13 0.86
C HIS A 580 -25.16 -29.98 -0.13
N GLY A 581 -24.63 -31.15 -0.52
CA GLY A 581 -25.27 -32.07 -1.44
C GLY A 581 -25.68 -31.42 -2.77
N GLY A 582 -24.86 -30.49 -3.30
CA GLY A 582 -25.12 -29.75 -4.53
C GLY A 582 -26.19 -28.64 -4.41
N ARG A 583 -26.79 -28.46 -3.23
CA ARG A 583 -27.81 -27.43 -2.98
C ARG A 583 -27.20 -26.17 -2.37
N PHE A 584 -27.58 -25.02 -2.92
CA PHE A 584 -27.16 -23.69 -2.46
C PHE A 584 -28.32 -23.00 -1.74
N ARG A 585 -28.11 -22.56 -0.52
CA ARG A 585 -29.12 -21.88 0.30
C ARG A 585 -28.52 -20.61 0.89
N THR A 586 -29.31 -19.58 1.15
CA THR A 586 -28.88 -18.34 1.76
C THR A 586 -29.93 -17.79 2.72
N ARG A 587 -29.49 -17.12 3.77
CA ARG A 587 -30.35 -16.51 4.78
C ARG A 587 -29.63 -15.32 5.45
N ALA A 588 -30.41 -14.34 5.92
CA ALA A 588 -29.92 -13.33 6.86
C ALA A 588 -30.02 -13.90 8.29
N LEU A 589 -28.96 -13.74 9.09
CA LEU A 589 -28.89 -14.23 10.48
C LEU A 589 -29.22 -13.14 11.48
N GLY A 590 -28.84 -11.88 11.23
CA GLY A 590 -29.03 -10.76 12.15
C GLY A 590 -27.85 -9.80 12.15
N ALA A 591 -27.76 -8.98 13.19
CA ALA A 591 -26.69 -7.99 13.31
C ALA A 591 -25.32 -8.68 13.54
N LEU A 592 -24.32 -8.33 12.72
CA LEU A 592 -22.95 -8.82 12.90
C LEU A 592 -22.37 -8.42 14.26
N ALA A 593 -22.74 -7.24 14.78
CA ALA A 593 -22.32 -6.75 16.09
C ALA A 593 -22.64 -7.76 17.23
N ALA A 594 -23.85 -8.36 17.20
CA ALA A 594 -24.24 -9.35 18.22
C ALA A 594 -23.28 -10.56 18.26
N VAL A 595 -22.82 -11.03 17.09
CA VAL A 595 -21.87 -12.15 17.00
C VAL A 595 -20.47 -11.72 17.43
N THR A 596 -20.03 -10.51 17.04
CA THR A 596 -18.70 -10.01 17.41
C THR A 596 -18.58 -9.69 18.91
N ASP A 597 -19.64 -9.19 19.54
CA ASP A 597 -19.67 -8.93 20.98
C ASP A 597 -19.54 -10.22 21.79
N GLU A 598 -20.28 -11.27 21.41
CA GLU A 598 -20.19 -12.60 22.04
C GLU A 598 -18.81 -13.25 21.80
N LEU A 599 -18.23 -13.08 20.62
CA LEU A 599 -16.86 -13.55 20.34
C LEU A 599 -15.82 -12.85 21.22
N GLN A 600 -15.97 -11.55 21.45
CA GLN A 600 -15.09 -10.80 22.36
C GLN A 600 -15.22 -11.29 23.79
N ALA A 601 -16.45 -11.54 24.25
CA ALA A 601 -16.72 -12.11 25.58
C ALA A 601 -16.08 -13.51 25.72
N LEU A 602 -16.25 -14.39 24.71
CA LEU A 602 -15.63 -15.71 24.69
C LEU A 602 -14.10 -15.62 24.76
N ARG A 603 -13.48 -14.80 23.91
CA ARG A 603 -12.02 -14.64 23.88
C ARG A 603 -11.47 -14.08 25.18
N PHE A 604 -12.17 -13.16 25.82
CA PHE A 604 -11.80 -12.65 27.14
C PHE A 604 -11.85 -13.74 28.21
N ALA A 605 -12.93 -14.52 28.25
CA ALA A 605 -13.09 -15.63 29.20
C ALA A 605 -12.02 -16.71 29.00
N LEU A 606 -11.76 -17.12 27.74
CA LEU A 606 -10.74 -18.12 27.43
C LEU A 606 -9.33 -17.65 27.79
N ARG A 607 -8.98 -16.38 27.52
CA ARG A 607 -7.69 -15.83 27.98
C ARG A 607 -7.53 -15.87 29.50
N ARG A 608 -8.59 -15.65 30.26
CA ARG A 608 -8.54 -15.78 31.76
C ARG A 608 -8.35 -17.23 32.19
N ILE A 609 -8.92 -18.20 31.49
CA ILE A 609 -8.70 -19.64 31.76
C ILE A 609 -7.25 -20.03 31.47
N LEU A 610 -6.70 -19.54 30.35
CA LEU A 610 -5.35 -19.88 29.88
C LEU A 610 -4.23 -19.14 30.63
N THR A 611 -4.49 -17.96 31.16
CA THR A 611 -3.50 -17.23 31.98
C THR A 611 -3.62 -17.61 33.43
N SER A 612 -2.63 -18.32 34.00
CA SER A 612 -2.59 -18.90 35.32
C SER A 612 -2.65 -17.92 36.52
N ARG A 613 -3.02 -16.67 36.35
CA ARG A 613 -3.02 -15.57 37.32
C ARG A 613 -4.36 -15.36 38.05
N GLY A 614 -5.25 -16.36 38.18
CA GLY A 614 -6.55 -16.21 38.81
C GLY A 614 -6.75 -17.22 39.95
N THR A 615 -7.66 -16.89 40.90
CA THR A 615 -8.18 -17.86 41.86
C THR A 615 -9.03 -18.92 41.15
N ASP A 616 -9.22 -20.08 41.79
CA ASP A 616 -10.07 -21.15 41.23
C ASP A 616 -11.50 -20.67 40.97
N ASP A 617 -12.06 -19.83 41.86
CA ASP A 617 -13.37 -19.20 41.66
C ASP A 617 -13.41 -18.31 40.42
N SER A 618 -12.33 -17.57 40.18
CA SER A 618 -12.20 -16.71 39.01
C SER A 618 -12.15 -17.54 37.71
N ARG A 619 -11.46 -18.67 37.73
CA ARG A 619 -11.41 -19.60 36.56
C ARG A 619 -12.75 -20.29 36.37
N ALA A 620 -13.44 -20.71 37.39
CA ALA A 620 -14.78 -21.30 37.34
C ALA A 620 -15.81 -20.31 36.76
N ALA A 621 -15.76 -19.04 37.19
CA ALA A 621 -16.60 -17.98 36.63
C ALA A 621 -16.29 -17.72 35.15
N ALA A 622 -15.02 -17.68 34.75
CA ALA A 622 -14.61 -17.55 33.38
C ALA A 622 -15.08 -18.74 32.51
N ALA A 623 -14.98 -19.97 33.01
CA ALA A 623 -15.48 -21.16 32.31
C ALA A 623 -17.02 -21.13 32.12
N THR A 624 -17.75 -20.60 33.11
CA THR A 624 -19.20 -20.41 33.00
C THR A 624 -19.57 -19.37 31.97
N ALA A 625 -18.87 -18.22 31.97
CA ALA A 625 -19.05 -17.19 30.98
C ALA A 625 -18.72 -17.69 29.53
N ALA A 626 -17.63 -18.46 29.41
CA ALA A 626 -17.24 -19.03 28.12
C ALA A 626 -18.27 -20.02 27.60
N ARG A 627 -18.81 -20.91 28.44
CA ARG A 627 -19.91 -21.83 28.06
C ARG A 627 -21.13 -21.08 27.55
N PHE A 628 -21.54 -20.01 28.25
CA PHE A 628 -22.67 -19.20 27.81
C PHE A 628 -22.41 -18.59 26.43
N ALA A 629 -21.26 -17.93 26.24
CA ALA A 629 -20.89 -17.31 24.96
C ALA A 629 -20.80 -18.33 23.83
N VAL A 630 -20.27 -19.54 24.08
CA VAL A 630 -20.22 -20.64 23.11
C VAL A 630 -21.61 -21.03 22.61
N HIS A 631 -22.59 -21.23 23.53
CA HIS A 631 -23.94 -21.55 23.15
C HIS A 631 -24.65 -20.41 22.41
N GLN A 632 -24.43 -19.17 22.83
CA GLN A 632 -24.97 -18.01 22.12
C GLN A 632 -24.42 -17.90 20.70
N LEU A 633 -23.11 -18.04 20.52
CA LEU A 633 -22.47 -18.02 19.20
C LEU A 633 -22.96 -19.15 18.30
N ASP A 634 -23.06 -20.39 18.82
CA ASP A 634 -23.57 -21.52 18.06
C ASP A 634 -24.99 -21.27 17.56
N ASN A 635 -25.86 -20.76 18.45
CA ASN A 635 -27.26 -20.44 18.11
C ASN A 635 -27.34 -19.28 17.09
N LEU A 636 -26.56 -18.20 17.27
CA LEU A 636 -26.54 -17.05 16.36
C LEU A 636 -26.06 -17.40 14.95
N ILE A 637 -25.09 -18.30 14.83
CA ILE A 637 -24.46 -18.66 13.55
C ILE A 637 -25.19 -19.87 12.92
N PHE A 638 -25.36 -20.95 13.68
CA PHE A 638 -25.84 -22.23 13.15
C PHE A 638 -27.28 -22.54 13.45
N GLY A 639 -27.90 -21.99 14.51
CA GLY A 639 -29.22 -22.32 14.95
C GLY A 639 -30.27 -22.29 13.84
N ALA A 640 -30.27 -21.25 13.02
CA ALA A 640 -31.24 -21.08 11.93
C ALA A 640 -30.98 -21.96 10.69
N ILE A 641 -29.79 -22.58 10.60
CA ILE A 641 -29.37 -23.37 9.41
C ILE A 641 -29.08 -24.84 9.72
N GLN A 642 -29.30 -25.31 10.96
CA GLN A 642 -29.09 -26.69 11.36
C GLN A 642 -29.70 -27.72 10.34
N PRO A 643 -30.90 -27.54 9.81
CA PRO A 643 -31.48 -28.47 8.83
C PRO A 643 -30.75 -28.47 7.45
N TRP A 644 -29.82 -27.58 7.25
CA TRP A 644 -29.07 -27.48 5.99
C TRP A 644 -27.68 -28.11 6.06
N LEU A 645 -27.22 -28.39 7.27
CA LEU A 645 -25.91 -28.99 7.54
C LEU A 645 -25.96 -30.50 7.38
N GLY A 646 -24.98 -31.08 6.69
CA GLY A 646 -24.74 -32.50 6.65
C GLY A 646 -24.05 -33.03 7.92
N ALA A 647 -23.88 -34.35 8.02
CA ALA A 647 -23.12 -34.98 9.10
C ALA A 647 -21.59 -34.92 8.92
N GLY A 648 -21.11 -34.65 7.70
CA GLY A 648 -19.67 -34.58 7.37
C GLY A 648 -18.96 -33.36 7.91
N GLY A 649 -17.72 -33.11 7.47
CA GLY A 649 -16.91 -31.97 7.85
C GLY A 649 -17.51 -30.61 7.43
N LEU A 650 -17.01 -29.56 8.07
CA LEU A 650 -17.40 -28.17 7.77
C LEU A 650 -16.25 -27.41 7.14
N VAL A 651 -16.53 -26.76 6.02
CA VAL A 651 -15.64 -25.77 5.39
C VAL A 651 -16.22 -24.40 5.69
N LEU A 652 -15.58 -23.64 6.57
CA LEU A 652 -16.02 -22.35 7.05
C LEU A 652 -15.29 -21.24 6.34
N VAL A 653 -16.04 -20.28 5.81
CA VAL A 653 -15.52 -19.03 5.23
C VAL A 653 -16.01 -17.88 6.12
N PRO A 654 -15.24 -17.48 7.15
CA PRO A 654 -15.63 -16.46 8.11
C PRO A 654 -15.60 -15.05 7.52
N VAL A 655 -16.02 -14.07 8.32
CA VAL A 655 -15.95 -12.64 8.05
C VAL A 655 -15.34 -11.91 9.24
N GLY A 656 -14.48 -10.94 8.99
CA GLY A 656 -13.91 -10.06 10.00
C GLY A 656 -13.25 -10.81 11.16
N ALA A 657 -13.61 -10.48 12.39
CA ALA A 657 -13.05 -11.07 13.61
C ALA A 657 -13.31 -12.60 13.74
N LEU A 658 -14.29 -13.15 13.00
CA LEU A 658 -14.63 -14.57 13.05
C LEU A 658 -13.53 -15.48 12.46
N HIS A 659 -12.57 -14.94 11.72
CA HIS A 659 -11.37 -15.68 11.30
C HIS A 659 -10.53 -16.19 12.49
N ALA A 660 -10.61 -15.52 13.63
CA ALA A 660 -9.87 -15.85 14.85
C ALA A 660 -10.74 -16.58 15.91
N MET A 661 -11.80 -17.26 15.47
CA MET A 661 -12.72 -17.97 16.34
C MET A 661 -12.24 -19.39 16.62
N PRO A 662 -12.26 -19.84 17.89
CA PRO A 662 -11.98 -21.24 18.26
C PRO A 662 -13.22 -22.13 17.96
N TRP A 663 -13.40 -22.47 16.68
CA TRP A 663 -14.60 -23.12 16.16
C TRP A 663 -14.91 -24.45 16.83
N ALA A 664 -13.89 -25.21 17.25
CA ALA A 664 -14.04 -26.52 17.88
C ALA A 664 -14.86 -26.48 19.20
N LEU A 665 -14.97 -25.31 19.84
CA LEU A 665 -15.80 -25.15 21.05
C LEU A 665 -17.29 -25.14 20.78
N LEU A 666 -17.70 -24.80 19.56
CA LEU A 666 -19.13 -24.70 19.23
C LEU A 666 -19.78 -26.08 19.13
N PRO A 667 -20.94 -26.32 19.77
CA PRO A 667 -21.62 -27.62 19.72
C PRO A 667 -21.80 -28.17 18.31
N THR A 668 -22.12 -27.32 17.35
CA THR A 668 -22.27 -27.72 15.94
C THR A 668 -20.98 -28.19 15.31
N CYS A 669 -19.81 -27.73 15.78
CA CYS A 669 -18.48 -28.04 15.27
C CYS A 669 -17.77 -29.15 16.06
N ALA A 670 -18.17 -29.39 17.30
CA ALA A 670 -17.50 -30.32 18.20
C ALA A 670 -17.43 -31.74 17.62
N GLY A 671 -16.22 -32.34 17.63
CA GLY A 671 -15.96 -33.68 17.11
C GLY A 671 -16.03 -33.81 15.59
N ARG A 672 -16.25 -32.73 14.84
CA ARG A 672 -16.30 -32.73 13.38
C ARG A 672 -15.01 -32.12 12.80
N PRO A 673 -14.52 -32.61 11.64
CA PRO A 673 -13.48 -31.89 10.91
C PRO A 673 -13.97 -30.50 10.52
N VAL A 674 -13.28 -29.47 11.01
CA VAL A 674 -13.57 -28.07 10.68
C VAL A 674 -12.35 -27.48 10.00
N THR A 675 -12.58 -26.93 8.82
CA THR A 675 -11.56 -26.25 8.02
C THR A 675 -11.96 -24.79 7.81
N VAL A 676 -11.08 -23.87 8.12
CA VAL A 676 -11.30 -22.44 7.92
C VAL A 676 -10.52 -21.98 6.71
N VAL A 677 -11.18 -21.21 5.84
CA VAL A 677 -10.57 -20.69 4.62
C VAL A 677 -10.96 -19.23 4.40
N PRO A 678 -10.07 -18.44 3.77
CA PRO A 678 -10.39 -17.05 3.41
C PRO A 678 -11.51 -16.94 2.38
N SER A 679 -11.63 -17.93 1.48
CA SER A 679 -12.63 -17.99 0.41
C SER A 679 -12.83 -19.44 -0.04
N ALA A 680 -14.00 -19.73 -0.65
CA ALA A 680 -14.24 -21.04 -1.27
C ALA A 680 -13.31 -21.29 -2.47
N SER A 681 -12.86 -20.22 -3.13
CA SER A 681 -11.87 -20.30 -4.21
C SER A 681 -10.53 -20.82 -3.71
N GLU A 682 -10.07 -20.33 -2.54
CA GLU A 682 -8.81 -20.77 -1.92
C GLU A 682 -8.94 -22.22 -1.42
N TRP A 683 -10.09 -22.59 -0.86
CA TRP A 683 -10.35 -23.98 -0.47
C TRP A 683 -10.22 -24.94 -1.66
N LEU A 684 -10.77 -24.59 -2.84
CA LEU A 684 -10.62 -25.41 -4.06
C LEU A 684 -9.15 -25.54 -4.48
N THR A 685 -8.39 -24.45 -4.37
CA THR A 685 -6.98 -24.41 -4.71
C THR A 685 -6.16 -25.27 -3.74
N ALA A 686 -6.39 -25.08 -2.44
CA ALA A 686 -5.72 -25.87 -1.38
C ALA A 686 -6.04 -27.36 -1.49
N SER A 687 -7.31 -27.73 -1.77
CA SER A 687 -7.73 -29.11 -1.99
C SER A 687 -7.05 -29.75 -3.21
N ALA A 688 -6.88 -28.98 -4.29
CA ALA A 688 -6.14 -29.45 -5.46
C ALA A 688 -4.64 -29.67 -5.15
N ARG A 689 -4.01 -28.74 -4.41
CA ARG A 689 -2.61 -28.86 -3.96
C ARG A 689 -2.41 -30.08 -3.07
N ARG A 690 -3.33 -30.32 -2.11
CA ARG A 690 -3.27 -31.51 -1.23
C ARG A 690 -3.30 -32.80 -2.03
N ARG A 691 -4.19 -32.92 -3.01
CA ARG A 691 -4.22 -34.11 -3.89
C ARG A 691 -2.94 -34.30 -4.70
N ALA A 692 -2.36 -33.18 -5.18
CA ALA A 692 -1.11 -33.23 -5.93
C ALA A 692 0.09 -33.63 -5.04
N ALA A 693 0.10 -33.26 -3.76
CA ALA A 693 1.11 -33.64 -2.79
C ALA A 693 1.04 -35.11 -2.36
N HIS A 694 -0.14 -35.78 -2.50
CA HIS A 694 -0.37 -37.17 -2.15
C HIS A 694 -0.91 -37.96 -3.35
N PRO A 695 -0.11 -38.20 -4.43
CA PRO A 695 -0.58 -38.94 -5.58
C PRO A 695 -0.76 -40.43 -5.22
N THR A 696 -1.96 -40.96 -5.48
CA THR A 696 -2.33 -42.37 -5.21
C THR A 696 -1.59 -43.39 -6.08
N THR A 697 -0.78 -42.96 -7.06
CA THR A 697 -0.20 -43.84 -8.10
C THR A 697 1.23 -43.55 -8.51
N ALA A 698 1.96 -42.64 -7.89
CA ALA A 698 3.32 -42.28 -8.31
C ALA A 698 4.42 -42.98 -7.49
N THR A 699 5.42 -43.54 -8.17
CA THR A 699 6.69 -43.97 -7.58
C THR A 699 7.38 -42.78 -6.90
N PRO A 700 7.92 -42.94 -5.67
CA PRO A 700 8.54 -41.83 -4.92
C PRO A 700 9.85 -41.42 -5.57
N THR A 701 9.81 -40.40 -6.42
CA THR A 701 11.02 -39.71 -6.89
C THR A 701 11.24 -38.50 -5.98
N HIS A 702 12.26 -38.58 -5.11
CA HIS A 702 12.74 -37.51 -4.20
C HIS A 702 11.75 -37.01 -3.16
N GLN A 703 11.20 -37.89 -2.31
CA GLN A 703 10.49 -37.43 -1.10
C GLN A 703 11.50 -36.80 -0.13
N ARG A 704 11.38 -35.48 0.09
CA ARG A 704 12.04 -34.80 1.20
C ARG A 704 11.44 -35.32 2.52
N ASN A 705 12.24 -35.37 3.59
CA ASN A 705 11.76 -35.79 4.90
C ASN A 705 10.85 -34.70 5.55
N PRO A 706 9.93 -35.08 6.40
CA PRO A 706 9.28 -34.11 7.31
C PRO A 706 10.29 -33.33 8.12
N VAL A 707 9.96 -32.07 8.42
CA VAL A 707 10.83 -31.14 9.15
C VAL A 707 10.23 -30.84 10.51
N LEU A 708 11.00 -31.00 11.57
CA LEU A 708 10.61 -30.70 12.94
C LEU A 708 11.58 -29.67 13.50
N VAL A 709 11.05 -28.54 14.01
CA VAL A 709 11.85 -27.42 14.52
C VAL A 709 11.41 -27.11 15.96
N ALA A 710 12.34 -27.07 16.90
CA ALA A 710 12.11 -26.58 18.26
C ALA A 710 12.77 -25.22 18.45
N GLY A 711 11.97 -24.18 18.69
CA GLY A 711 12.44 -22.84 19.03
C GLY A 711 12.86 -22.73 20.50
N PRO A 712 13.65 -21.71 20.86
CA PRO A 712 14.17 -21.53 22.20
C PRO A 712 13.10 -21.03 23.18
N GLY A 713 13.27 -21.35 24.47
CA GLY A 713 12.52 -20.76 25.59
C GLY A 713 11.17 -21.38 25.87
N LEU A 714 10.72 -22.41 25.17
CA LEU A 714 9.56 -23.24 25.50
C LEU A 714 10.02 -24.49 26.24
N ALA A 715 9.38 -24.79 27.40
CA ALA A 715 9.79 -25.88 28.26
C ALA A 715 9.62 -27.27 27.62
N TYR A 716 8.63 -27.40 26.72
CA TYR A 716 8.24 -28.67 26.12
C TYR A 716 8.56 -28.82 24.65
N ALA A 717 9.06 -27.78 23.96
CA ALA A 717 9.25 -27.80 22.50
C ALA A 717 10.23 -28.89 22.03
N GLU A 718 11.39 -29.06 22.69
CA GLU A 718 12.34 -30.10 22.32
C GLU A 718 11.78 -31.50 22.59
N ALA A 719 11.11 -31.70 23.74
CA ALA A 719 10.47 -32.97 24.07
C ALA A 719 9.33 -33.30 23.10
N GLU A 720 8.55 -32.30 22.66
CA GLU A 720 7.52 -32.43 21.65
C GLU A 720 8.12 -32.95 20.35
N VAL A 721 9.13 -32.24 19.84
CA VAL A 721 9.81 -32.60 18.57
C VAL A 721 10.46 -33.99 18.63
N GLN A 722 11.09 -34.36 19.77
CA GLN A 722 11.67 -35.69 19.95
C GLN A 722 10.60 -36.79 19.97
N ARG A 723 9.45 -36.57 20.61
CA ARG A 723 8.34 -37.54 20.59
C ARG A 723 7.76 -37.70 19.18
N LEU A 724 7.60 -36.60 18.45
CA LEU A 724 7.11 -36.61 17.06
C LEU A 724 8.07 -37.32 16.11
N ALA A 725 9.40 -37.19 16.33
CA ALA A 725 10.41 -37.85 15.53
C ALA A 725 10.29 -39.38 15.61
N GLY A 726 9.92 -39.93 16.77
CA GLY A 726 9.64 -41.35 16.95
C GLY A 726 8.44 -41.87 16.13
N THR A 727 7.49 -41.01 15.83
CA THR A 727 6.28 -41.34 15.06
C THR A 727 6.43 -41.18 13.55
N LEU A 728 7.23 -40.18 13.14
CA LEU A 728 7.29 -39.71 11.75
C LEU A 728 8.61 -40.10 11.01
N ALA A 729 9.51 -40.83 11.64
CA ALA A 729 10.83 -41.16 11.06
C ALA A 729 10.73 -41.79 9.63
N PRO A 730 11.60 -41.40 8.69
CA PRO A 730 12.75 -40.51 8.84
C PRO A 730 12.39 -39.02 8.78
N VAL A 731 12.97 -38.19 9.66
CA VAL A 731 12.69 -36.74 9.79
C VAL A 731 13.97 -35.92 9.82
N LYS A 732 13.90 -34.65 9.44
CA LYS A 732 14.94 -33.66 9.68
C LYS A 732 14.58 -32.85 10.92
N MET A 733 15.41 -32.91 11.96
CA MET A 733 15.22 -32.12 13.19
C MET A 733 16.16 -30.93 13.25
N LEU A 734 15.67 -29.79 13.72
CA LEU A 734 16.44 -28.60 14.08
C LEU A 734 16.16 -28.27 15.53
N LEU A 735 17.18 -28.39 16.39
CA LEU A 735 17.07 -28.22 17.83
C LEU A 735 18.15 -27.27 18.34
N GLY A 736 17.91 -26.60 19.47
CA GLY A 736 18.88 -25.73 20.12
C GLY A 736 19.52 -24.71 19.16
N PRO A 737 20.87 -24.59 19.13
CA PRO A 737 21.56 -23.62 18.26
C PRO A 737 21.38 -23.85 16.75
N ASP A 738 21.03 -25.07 16.33
CA ASP A 738 20.84 -25.41 14.92
C ASP A 738 19.47 -24.93 14.39
N ALA A 739 18.54 -24.55 15.26
CA ALA A 739 17.22 -24.06 14.89
C ALA A 739 17.25 -22.59 14.47
N THR A 740 18.11 -22.23 13.51
CA THR A 740 18.23 -20.88 12.96
C THR A 740 17.23 -20.64 11.83
N ALA A 741 16.92 -19.38 11.54
CA ALA A 741 15.98 -19.01 10.47
C ALA A 741 16.46 -19.48 9.09
N GLU A 742 17.76 -19.40 8.80
CA GLU A 742 18.33 -19.86 7.54
C GLU A 742 18.26 -21.39 7.40
N ALA A 743 18.62 -22.13 8.46
CA ALA A 743 18.52 -23.59 8.48
C ALA A 743 17.06 -24.04 8.36
N ALA A 744 16.15 -23.34 9.03
CA ALA A 744 14.72 -23.61 8.94
C ALA A 744 14.18 -23.36 7.52
N LEU A 745 14.47 -22.21 6.88
CA LEU A 745 14.06 -21.92 5.50
C LEU A 745 14.57 -22.99 4.52
N ALA A 746 15.85 -23.34 4.61
CA ALA A 746 16.43 -24.37 3.74
C ALA A 746 15.80 -25.77 3.96
N ALA A 747 15.35 -26.07 5.18
CA ALA A 747 14.66 -27.32 5.48
C ALA A 747 13.20 -27.32 5.05
N LEU A 748 12.51 -26.20 5.26
CA LEU A 748 11.09 -26.01 4.92
C LEU A 748 10.83 -26.08 3.42
N ASP A 749 11.79 -25.64 2.59
CA ASP A 749 11.58 -25.56 1.15
C ASP A 749 11.22 -26.92 0.55
N GLY A 750 9.98 -27.06 0.08
CA GLY A 750 9.42 -28.28 -0.52
C GLY A 750 9.24 -29.47 0.43
N ALA A 751 9.20 -29.26 1.76
CA ALA A 751 8.95 -30.32 2.72
C ALA A 751 7.49 -30.84 2.62
N PRO A 752 7.24 -32.14 2.79
CA PRO A 752 5.86 -32.67 2.80
C PRO A 752 5.10 -32.25 4.05
N LEU A 753 5.76 -32.14 5.17
CA LEU A 753 5.24 -31.72 6.47
C LEU A 753 6.31 -30.92 7.20
N ALA A 754 5.90 -29.79 7.76
CA ALA A 754 6.73 -29.01 8.67
C ALA A 754 6.00 -28.82 10.00
N HIS A 755 6.69 -29.07 11.12
CA HIS A 755 6.21 -28.78 12.46
C HIS A 755 7.16 -27.85 13.17
N LEU A 756 6.66 -26.69 13.63
CA LEU A 756 7.42 -25.67 14.32
C LEU A 756 6.84 -25.48 15.74
N ALA A 757 7.56 -25.97 16.76
CA ALA A 757 7.26 -25.76 18.16
C ALA A 757 8.10 -24.58 18.66
N ALA A 758 7.53 -23.39 18.72
CA ALA A 758 8.28 -22.16 19.02
C ALA A 758 7.36 -21.08 19.63
N HIS A 759 7.97 -20.06 20.26
CA HIS A 759 7.19 -18.88 20.61
C HIS A 759 6.69 -18.15 19.37
N GLY A 760 5.40 -17.91 19.27
CA GLY A 760 4.78 -17.15 18.20
C GLY A 760 4.39 -15.74 18.64
N ARG A 761 4.45 -14.79 17.72
CA ARG A 761 3.98 -13.43 17.94
C ARG A 761 3.28 -12.88 16.71
N PHE A 762 2.01 -12.55 16.86
CA PHE A 762 1.28 -11.78 15.86
C PHE A 762 1.51 -10.27 16.09
N ARG A 763 1.90 -9.56 15.06
CA ARG A 763 2.16 -8.11 15.07
C ARG A 763 0.96 -7.38 14.43
N THR A 764 0.10 -6.79 15.25
CA THR A 764 -1.07 -6.01 14.77
C THR A 764 -0.69 -4.69 14.10
N ASP A 765 0.43 -4.10 14.50
CA ASP A 765 0.99 -2.87 13.93
C ASP A 765 1.59 -3.10 12.53
N ASN A 766 2.15 -4.29 12.31
CA ASN A 766 2.65 -4.71 11.00
C ASN A 766 2.65 -6.24 10.86
N PRO A 767 1.59 -6.81 10.28
CA PRO A 767 1.40 -8.26 10.20
C PRO A 767 2.49 -9.02 9.43
N MET A 768 3.21 -8.34 8.53
CA MET A 768 4.33 -8.95 7.78
C MET A 768 5.55 -9.24 8.67
N PHE A 769 5.66 -8.61 9.85
CA PHE A 769 6.65 -8.94 10.87
C PHE A 769 6.12 -9.89 11.96
N SER A 770 4.94 -10.46 11.78
CA SER A 770 4.51 -11.60 12.59
C SER A 770 5.51 -12.75 12.41
N HIS A 771 5.86 -13.46 13.47
CA HIS A 771 6.98 -14.40 13.44
C HIS A 771 6.84 -15.54 14.44
N VAL A 772 7.60 -16.59 14.19
CA VAL A 772 8.00 -17.57 15.21
C VAL A 772 9.44 -17.30 15.61
N ARG A 773 9.76 -17.45 16.91
CA ARG A 773 11.10 -17.18 17.43
C ARG A 773 11.98 -18.42 17.28
N LEU A 774 13.10 -18.26 16.60
CA LEU A 774 14.14 -19.27 16.43
C LEU A 774 15.42 -18.90 17.19
N ALA A 775 16.46 -19.73 17.07
CA ALA A 775 17.70 -19.59 17.86
C ALA A 775 18.45 -18.27 17.58
N ASP A 776 18.41 -17.79 16.34
CA ASP A 776 19.05 -16.55 15.89
C ASP A 776 18.09 -15.35 15.83
N GLY A 777 16.82 -15.51 16.27
CA GLY A 777 15.83 -14.45 16.29
C GLY A 777 14.51 -14.78 15.57
N PRO A 778 13.73 -13.78 15.10
CA PRO A 778 12.43 -13.99 14.46
C PRO A 778 12.54 -14.56 13.03
N LEU A 779 11.78 -15.61 12.74
CA LEU A 779 11.44 -16.03 11.38
C LEU A 779 10.11 -15.35 10.99
N THR A 780 10.19 -14.35 10.14
CA THR A 780 9.07 -13.46 9.78
C THR A 780 8.31 -13.93 8.53
N VAL A 781 7.17 -13.28 8.22
CA VAL A 781 6.47 -13.51 6.94
C VAL A 781 7.36 -13.17 5.75
N TYR A 782 8.18 -12.09 5.83
CA TYR A 782 9.13 -11.74 4.76
C TYR A 782 10.19 -12.83 4.52
N ASP A 783 10.59 -13.56 5.56
CA ASP A 783 11.48 -14.71 5.40
C ASP A 783 10.77 -15.84 4.65
N LEU A 784 9.52 -16.15 5.01
CA LEU A 784 8.72 -17.20 4.37
C LEU A 784 8.45 -16.90 2.89
N GLU A 785 8.23 -15.64 2.50
CA GLU A 785 8.03 -15.23 1.09
C GLU A 785 9.25 -15.54 0.19
N ARG A 786 10.40 -15.86 0.78
CA ARG A 786 11.62 -16.27 0.04
C ARG A 786 11.66 -17.76 -0.30
N LEU A 787 10.74 -18.58 0.22
CA LEU A 787 10.65 -20.00 -0.13
C LEU A 787 10.32 -20.18 -1.62
N ASP A 788 11.01 -21.09 -2.28
CA ASP A 788 10.71 -21.47 -3.66
C ASP A 788 9.47 -22.37 -3.75
N CYS A 789 9.34 -23.27 -2.77
CA CYS A 789 8.25 -24.20 -2.65
C CYS A 789 7.83 -24.34 -1.18
N ALA A 790 6.64 -23.86 -0.83
CA ALA A 790 6.16 -23.97 0.55
C ALA A 790 5.92 -25.45 0.93
N PRO A 791 6.04 -25.80 2.23
CA PRO A 791 5.68 -27.12 2.71
C PRO A 791 4.22 -27.44 2.41
N ALA A 792 3.92 -28.72 2.08
CA ALA A 792 2.54 -29.11 1.76
C ALA A 792 1.60 -28.98 2.98
N THR A 793 2.06 -29.38 4.15
CA THR A 793 1.36 -29.21 5.45
C THR A 793 2.29 -28.54 6.45
N VAL A 794 1.77 -27.51 7.15
CA VAL A 794 2.51 -26.80 8.21
C VAL A 794 1.74 -26.83 9.50
N VAL A 795 2.38 -27.27 10.58
CA VAL A 795 1.87 -27.22 11.95
C VAL A 795 2.67 -26.17 12.72
N LEU A 796 1.97 -25.15 13.20
CA LEU A 796 2.54 -24.09 14.02
C LEU A 796 2.09 -24.29 15.48
N SER A 797 2.87 -25.07 16.24
CA SER A 797 2.70 -25.23 17.70
C SER A 797 3.24 -24.00 18.41
N ALA A 798 2.55 -22.86 18.22
CA ALA A 798 2.95 -21.54 18.65
C ALA A 798 1.73 -20.67 18.96
N CYS A 799 1.85 -19.78 19.95
CA CYS A 799 0.74 -18.91 20.36
C CYS A 799 0.40 -17.87 19.29
N ASP A 800 -0.90 -17.60 19.10
CA ASP A 800 -1.43 -16.49 18.29
C ASP A 800 -0.99 -16.45 16.81
N VAL A 801 -0.27 -17.43 16.26
CA VAL A 801 0.24 -17.43 14.88
C VAL A 801 -0.81 -17.74 13.83
N GLY A 802 -1.96 -18.28 14.24
CA GLY A 802 -3.14 -18.43 13.40
C GLY A 802 -3.90 -17.13 13.17
N LEU A 803 -3.56 -16.08 13.93
CA LEU A 803 -4.17 -14.77 13.74
C LEU A 803 -3.73 -14.12 12.43
N SER A 804 -4.66 -13.39 11.84
CA SER A 804 -4.40 -12.55 10.66
C SER A 804 -5.06 -11.19 10.86
N ALA A 805 -4.42 -10.13 10.36
CA ALA A 805 -5.08 -8.85 10.23
C ALA A 805 -6.05 -8.90 9.06
N VAL A 806 -7.29 -8.49 9.31
CA VAL A 806 -8.34 -8.44 8.30
C VAL A 806 -8.40 -7.03 7.73
N HIS A 807 -8.23 -6.93 6.42
CA HIS A 807 -8.31 -5.68 5.67
C HIS A 807 -9.55 -5.66 4.77
N PRO A 808 -9.92 -4.50 4.21
CA PRO A 808 -11.06 -4.40 3.30
C PRO A 808 -10.98 -5.39 2.14
N GLY A 809 -12.06 -6.13 1.89
CA GLY A 809 -12.09 -7.23 0.93
C GLY A 809 -11.87 -8.60 1.58
N GLU A 810 -11.98 -8.68 2.92
CA GLU A 810 -11.57 -9.89 3.65
C GLU A 810 -10.15 -10.33 3.28
N GLU A 811 -9.30 -9.34 2.96
CA GLU A 811 -7.89 -9.58 2.72
C GLU A 811 -7.19 -9.84 4.04
N LEU A 812 -6.46 -10.93 4.11
CA LEU A 812 -5.81 -11.39 5.33
C LEU A 812 -4.29 -11.22 5.26
N MET A 813 -3.68 -10.78 6.35
CA MET A 813 -2.23 -10.71 6.49
C MET A 813 -1.79 -11.37 7.80
N GLY A 814 -0.86 -12.30 7.72
CA GLY A 814 -0.29 -13.05 8.84
C GLY A 814 0.44 -14.30 8.37
N LEU A 815 1.07 -15.04 9.30
CA LEU A 815 1.87 -16.23 8.97
C LEU A 815 1.05 -17.32 8.24
N SER A 816 -0.11 -17.69 8.80
CA SER A 816 -0.94 -18.74 8.23
C SER A 816 -1.42 -18.40 6.82
N THR A 817 -1.78 -17.15 6.60
CA THR A 817 -2.23 -16.65 5.30
C THR A 817 -1.09 -16.63 4.28
N ALA A 818 0.09 -16.19 4.68
CA ALA A 818 1.28 -16.19 3.82
C ALA A 818 1.66 -17.60 3.36
N LEU A 819 1.61 -18.58 4.27
CA LEU A 819 1.87 -19.99 3.92
C LEU A 819 0.86 -20.52 2.89
N LEU A 820 -0.44 -20.21 3.05
CA LEU A 820 -1.46 -20.60 2.06
C LEU A 820 -1.20 -19.94 0.70
N GLN A 821 -0.83 -18.66 0.68
CA GLN A 821 -0.49 -17.92 -0.54
C GLN A 821 0.74 -18.53 -1.24
N LEU A 822 1.75 -18.93 -0.47
CA LEU A 822 2.97 -19.58 -0.98
C LEU A 822 2.74 -20.99 -1.52
N GLY A 823 1.58 -21.60 -1.25
CA GLY A 823 1.23 -22.88 -1.82
C GLY A 823 1.02 -24.00 -0.81
N THR A 824 1.19 -23.77 0.48
CA THR A 824 0.81 -24.71 1.53
C THR A 824 -0.66 -25.10 1.37
N ALA A 825 -0.93 -26.41 1.38
CA ALA A 825 -2.30 -26.92 1.26
C ALA A 825 -3.05 -26.82 2.59
N THR A 826 -2.37 -27.08 3.71
CA THR A 826 -2.98 -27.07 5.04
C THR A 826 -2.04 -26.44 6.07
N VAL A 827 -2.59 -25.53 6.88
CA VAL A 827 -1.90 -24.93 8.03
C VAL A 827 -2.71 -25.24 9.28
N LEU A 828 -2.07 -25.78 10.31
CA LEU A 828 -2.64 -25.99 11.64
C LEU A 828 -1.99 -25.01 12.60
N ALA A 829 -2.76 -24.10 13.18
CA ALA A 829 -2.21 -23.00 13.98
C ALA A 829 -3.17 -22.53 15.06
N SER A 830 -2.64 -22.01 16.15
CA SER A 830 -3.44 -21.48 17.27
C SER A 830 -3.90 -20.03 17.03
N VAL A 831 -5.16 -19.74 17.34
CA VAL A 831 -5.78 -18.39 17.31
C VAL A 831 -5.88 -17.75 18.70
N LEU A 832 -5.41 -18.42 19.74
CA LEU A 832 -5.36 -17.96 21.13
C LEU A 832 -4.02 -18.40 21.75
N PRO A 833 -3.60 -17.83 22.90
CA PRO A 833 -2.51 -18.36 23.68
C PRO A 833 -2.75 -19.85 24.02
N ALA A 834 -1.72 -20.67 23.93
CA ALA A 834 -1.78 -22.10 24.24
C ALA A 834 -0.86 -22.43 25.43
N LEU A 835 -1.29 -23.33 26.31
CA LEU A 835 -0.44 -23.90 27.35
C LEU A 835 0.49 -24.93 26.71
N ASP A 836 1.78 -24.77 26.91
CA ASP A 836 2.85 -25.56 26.30
C ASP A 836 2.69 -27.08 26.54
N SER A 837 2.36 -27.49 27.77
CA SER A 837 2.12 -28.90 28.09
C SER A 837 0.91 -29.50 27.38
N ALA A 838 -0.21 -28.77 27.32
CA ALA A 838 -1.41 -29.25 26.65
C ALA A 838 -1.27 -29.24 25.11
N ALA A 839 -0.53 -28.27 24.60
CA ALA A 839 -0.17 -28.22 23.18
C ALA A 839 0.67 -29.45 22.77
N GLN A 840 1.68 -29.82 23.56
CA GLN A 840 2.47 -31.04 23.33
C GLN A 840 1.60 -32.31 23.25
N GLU A 841 0.66 -32.50 24.18
CA GLU A 841 -0.22 -33.66 24.18
C GLU A 841 -1.10 -33.69 22.91
N LEU A 842 -1.71 -32.56 22.57
CA LEU A 842 -2.52 -32.39 21.38
C LEU A 842 -1.71 -32.72 20.11
N MET A 843 -0.49 -32.18 19.99
CA MET A 843 0.34 -32.34 18.80
C MET A 843 0.78 -33.79 18.62
N VAL A 844 1.16 -34.46 19.71
CA VAL A 844 1.54 -35.89 19.66
C VAL A 844 0.37 -36.75 19.18
N GLU A 845 -0.83 -36.55 19.72
CA GLU A 845 -2.01 -37.34 19.29
C GLU A 845 -2.40 -37.02 17.85
N MET A 846 -2.39 -35.74 17.48
CA MET A 846 -2.71 -35.29 16.12
C MET A 846 -1.73 -35.90 15.10
N HIS A 847 -0.42 -35.86 15.37
CA HIS A 847 0.57 -36.45 14.46
C HIS A 847 0.48 -37.98 14.41
N ARG A 848 0.12 -38.65 15.49
CA ARG A 848 -0.17 -40.07 15.50
C ARG A 848 -1.31 -40.41 14.53
N ARG A 849 -2.38 -39.59 14.51
CA ARG A 849 -3.52 -39.74 13.60
C ARG A 849 -3.12 -39.43 12.15
N LEU A 850 -2.33 -38.39 11.92
CA LEU A 850 -1.77 -38.09 10.59
C LEU A 850 -0.93 -39.27 10.05
N ALA A 851 -0.11 -39.88 10.88
CA ALA A 851 0.72 -41.03 10.51
C ALA A 851 -0.12 -42.30 10.17
N THR A 852 -1.32 -42.42 10.73
CA THR A 852 -2.29 -43.51 10.38
C THR A 852 -3.13 -43.19 9.13
N GLY A 853 -2.95 -41.99 8.52
CA GLY A 853 -3.58 -41.61 7.24
C GLY A 853 -4.81 -40.72 7.36
N ASP A 854 -5.14 -40.23 8.57
CA ASP A 854 -6.22 -39.26 8.74
C ASP A 854 -5.88 -37.95 8.00
N ALA A 855 -6.86 -37.32 7.37
CA ALA A 855 -6.73 -35.97 6.85
C ALA A 855 -6.47 -34.96 7.99
N PRO A 856 -5.73 -33.86 7.75
CA PRO A 856 -5.31 -32.94 8.83
C PRO A 856 -6.45 -32.39 9.68
N GLY A 857 -7.58 -32.03 9.07
CA GLY A 857 -8.76 -31.57 9.80
C GLY A 857 -9.42 -32.66 10.65
N LEU A 858 -9.41 -33.92 10.18
CA LEU A 858 -9.93 -35.05 10.92
C LEU A 858 -8.96 -35.42 12.08
N ALA A 859 -7.67 -35.43 11.83
CA ALA A 859 -6.64 -35.69 12.83
C ALA A 859 -6.71 -34.67 13.99
N LEU A 860 -6.88 -33.38 13.65
CA LEU A 860 -7.03 -32.32 14.65
C LEU A 860 -8.34 -32.50 15.45
N ALA A 861 -9.48 -32.69 14.79
CA ALA A 861 -10.77 -32.90 15.47
C ALA A 861 -10.74 -34.13 16.40
N GLY A 862 -10.13 -35.24 15.97
CA GLY A 862 -9.94 -36.41 16.81
C GLY A 862 -9.05 -36.18 18.02
N ALA A 863 -7.93 -35.49 17.83
CA ALA A 863 -7.04 -35.12 18.94
C ALA A 863 -7.71 -34.16 19.93
N GLN A 864 -8.48 -33.20 19.46
CA GLN A 864 -9.26 -32.27 20.29
C GLN A 864 -10.32 -32.99 21.14
N ALA A 865 -10.95 -34.03 20.61
CA ALA A 865 -11.97 -34.81 21.30
C ALA A 865 -11.41 -35.56 22.52
N GLU A 866 -10.12 -35.90 22.57
CA GLU A 866 -9.46 -36.56 23.69
C GLU A 866 -9.40 -35.65 24.97
N PHE A 867 -9.47 -34.32 24.79
CA PHE A 867 -9.49 -33.37 25.93
C PHE A 867 -10.85 -33.25 26.60
N GLY A 868 -11.89 -33.91 26.04
CA GLY A 868 -13.24 -33.96 26.63
C GLY A 868 -14.05 -32.69 26.44
N ALA A 869 -15.22 -32.61 27.08
CA ALA A 869 -16.19 -31.51 26.92
C ALA A 869 -16.06 -30.40 28.01
N GLY A 870 -15.09 -30.49 28.89
CA GLY A 870 -14.81 -29.50 29.93
C GLY A 870 -14.27 -28.22 29.35
N LEU A 871 -14.50 -27.06 29.99
CA LEU A 871 -13.84 -25.78 29.62
C LEU A 871 -12.77 -25.47 30.67
N ASP A 872 -11.77 -26.35 30.73
CA ASP A 872 -10.53 -26.12 31.44
C ASP A 872 -9.42 -25.55 30.53
N ALA A 873 -8.23 -25.39 31.12
CA ALA A 873 -7.12 -24.81 30.37
C ALA A 873 -6.58 -25.75 29.27
N GLY A 874 -6.69 -27.07 29.43
CA GLY A 874 -6.31 -28.09 28.47
C GLY A 874 -7.26 -28.05 27.26
N THR A 875 -8.56 -28.15 27.49
CA THR A 875 -9.60 -28.05 26.47
C THR A 875 -9.57 -26.72 25.75
N ALA A 876 -9.38 -25.60 26.47
CA ALA A 876 -9.26 -24.28 25.87
C ALA A 876 -8.01 -24.17 24.97
N THR A 877 -6.89 -24.81 25.36
CA THR A 877 -5.68 -24.90 24.53
C THR A 877 -5.94 -25.74 23.29
N ALA A 878 -6.51 -26.94 23.43
CA ALA A 878 -6.80 -27.82 22.30
C ALA A 878 -7.73 -27.16 21.29
N ALA A 879 -8.80 -26.50 21.75
CA ALA A 879 -9.76 -25.82 20.89
C ALA A 879 -9.22 -24.52 20.26
N SER A 880 -8.10 -23.97 20.76
CA SER A 880 -7.46 -22.80 20.16
C SER A 880 -6.82 -23.10 18.79
N PHE A 881 -6.50 -24.37 18.52
CA PHE A 881 -5.92 -24.78 17.25
C PHE A 881 -7.02 -24.93 16.18
N VAL A 882 -6.74 -24.37 15.01
CA VAL A 882 -7.64 -24.32 13.86
C VAL A 882 -6.91 -24.86 12.63
N CYS A 883 -7.63 -25.63 11.82
CA CYS A 883 -7.16 -26.13 10.53
C CYS A 883 -7.52 -25.10 9.45
N PHE A 884 -6.53 -24.54 8.78
CA PHE A 884 -6.70 -23.64 7.65
C PHE A 884 -6.33 -24.34 6.34
N GLY A 885 -7.07 -24.05 5.23
CA GLY A 885 -6.76 -24.58 3.89
C GLY A 885 -7.60 -25.79 3.49
N ALA A 886 -6.97 -26.93 3.21
CA ALA A 886 -7.66 -28.10 2.64
C ALA A 886 -8.26 -29.06 3.67
N GLY A 887 -7.88 -29.05 4.91
CA GLY A 887 -8.41 -29.86 6.01
C GLY A 887 -8.10 -31.35 5.93
#